data_cc175425f6f99f8bbd322a7f6af7df06
#
_entry.id   cc175425f6f99f8bbd322a7f6af7df06
#
_cell.length_a   1.000
_cell.length_b   1.000
_cell.length_c   1.000
_cell.angle_alpha   90.00
_cell.angle_beta   90.00
_cell.angle_gamma   90.00
#
_symmetry.space_group_name_H-M   'P 1'
#
loop_
_entity.id
_entity.type
_entity.pdbx_description
1 polymer ?
#
loop_
_entity_poly.entity_id
_entity_poly.type
_entity_poly.pdbx_seq_one_letter_code
_entity_poly.pdbx_strand_id
1 'polypeptide(L)'
;MGLSPDQLVRMSRLLDEALPLDEAGRRAWLARLGPEHADLAAPLREALQPSAGPGAVFMSTLPKLEPGGSESERGGEPDSAPASGLEPGAHVGPYELLRPLGAGGMAEVWLARRADGAFKRDVALKLPMATRMRRDLEQRFARERDILASLEHPHIARLYDAGIDVDGLPYLSMEYVEGSPLTTWSDRHGIGIVERLQLFLQVLDAVRYAHAKQVIHRDLKPSNILVTESRQVRLLDFGIAKLLDADEAERTQITSVYGRAMTPVYASPEFLNGEPIDARSDIYSLGVLLYELLTGARPHRLKDGASPGVHAHAATEGRVQKPSTQLEPQACAMRAATQEQLVRQLRGDLDAIVLKALAGEPGERYASAADLAEDLARFLRGEPIRARPARVSYRLKKFVLRNRGMVAAAAAAAAAVLAAAAYTLHREVTAQARIETRAAAMLARLKNPIVDKSVAVLPFLDLSEAKNQEYFSDGLTEELINRLAQIPDLHVIARTSSFYFKGKQVAAADIGRDLGVAYLLEGSVRRAGAAVRVSAQLVRADSGVHIWSQSYDRDVKDIFQVQDEIAAAVVAGLKLQLLPQQQAADPYRSDDPEAYNQFLLARQFGRRGNLDDYRRAAAAYRRAIVLDPGYAAAHAGLSFIETRIANATQDAAGFERARDAAERALAL
;
A
#
# COMPACT_ATOMS: atom_id res chain seq x y z
N MET A 1 -47.73 0.90 -43.07
CA MET A 1 -47.24 -0.33 -42.38
C MET A 1 -45.84 -0.04 -41.91
N GLY A 2 -45.62 0.02 -40.59
CA GLY A 2 -44.29 0.28 -40.05
C GLY A 2 -43.35 -0.94 -40.26
N LEU A 3 -42.10 -0.67 -40.64
CA LEU A 3 -41.05 -1.68 -40.76
C LEU A 3 -40.67 -2.19 -39.36
N SER A 4 -40.38 -3.50 -39.25
CA SER A 4 -39.87 -4.07 -37.99
C SER A 4 -38.44 -3.59 -37.71
N PRO A 5 -37.96 -3.66 -36.46
CA PRO A 5 -36.58 -3.25 -36.11
C PRO A 5 -35.50 -3.95 -36.98
N ASP A 6 -35.67 -5.26 -37.26
CA ASP A 6 -34.75 -6.01 -38.12
C ASP A 6 -34.82 -5.56 -39.59
N GLN A 7 -35.99 -5.17 -40.05
CA GLN A 7 -36.16 -4.62 -41.41
C GLN A 7 -35.51 -3.24 -41.52
N LEU A 8 -35.58 -2.40 -40.49
CA LEU A 8 -34.91 -1.08 -40.45
C LEU A 8 -33.39 -1.20 -40.48
N VAL A 9 -32.81 -2.17 -39.77
CA VAL A 9 -31.36 -2.39 -39.77
C VAL A 9 -30.89 -2.89 -41.14
N ARG A 10 -31.64 -3.83 -41.77
CA ARG A 10 -31.33 -4.31 -43.10
C ARG A 10 -31.49 -3.21 -44.17
N MET A 11 -32.54 -2.40 -44.05
CA MET A 11 -32.78 -1.24 -44.92
C MET A 11 -31.67 -0.19 -44.81
N SER A 12 -31.18 0.10 -43.62
CA SER A 12 -30.06 1.05 -43.41
C SER A 12 -28.80 0.60 -44.11
N ARG A 13 -28.41 -0.68 -44.00
CA ARG A 13 -27.25 -1.26 -44.71
C ARG A 13 -27.38 -1.14 -46.22
N LEU A 14 -28.55 -1.47 -46.74
CA LEU A 14 -28.84 -1.40 -48.16
C LEU A 14 -28.86 0.03 -48.72
N LEU A 15 -29.30 1.01 -47.90
CA LEU A 15 -29.22 2.42 -48.25
C LEU A 15 -27.78 2.92 -48.25
N ASP A 16 -26.93 2.49 -47.29
CA ASP A 16 -25.51 2.85 -47.28
C ASP A 16 -24.75 2.38 -48.55
N GLU A 17 -25.15 1.26 -49.15
CA GLU A 17 -24.61 0.76 -50.40
C GLU A 17 -25.16 1.53 -51.62
N ALA A 18 -26.41 1.95 -51.59
CA ALA A 18 -27.09 2.58 -52.72
C ALA A 18 -26.89 4.11 -52.78
N LEU A 19 -26.76 4.80 -51.65
CA LEU A 19 -26.65 6.25 -51.59
C LEU A 19 -25.43 6.83 -52.31
N PRO A 20 -24.22 6.22 -52.29
CA PRO A 20 -23.06 6.70 -53.01
C PRO A 20 -23.19 6.62 -54.55
N LEU A 21 -24.14 5.83 -55.06
CA LEU A 21 -24.32 5.63 -56.49
C LEU A 21 -25.08 6.79 -57.14
N ASP A 22 -24.77 7.07 -58.42
CA ASP A 22 -25.55 8.00 -59.21
C ASP A 22 -26.96 7.44 -59.52
N GLU A 23 -27.83 8.22 -60.14
CA GLU A 23 -29.21 7.85 -60.38
C GLU A 23 -29.35 6.58 -61.27
N ALA A 24 -28.46 6.43 -62.26
CA ALA A 24 -28.43 5.25 -63.11
C ALA A 24 -27.91 4.04 -62.35
N GLY A 25 -26.90 4.19 -61.49
CA GLY A 25 -26.34 3.18 -60.60
C GLY A 25 -27.36 2.72 -59.56
N ARG A 26 -28.13 3.63 -58.96
CA ARG A 26 -29.23 3.27 -58.01
C ARG A 26 -30.31 2.45 -58.65
N ARG A 27 -30.73 2.80 -59.89
CA ARG A 27 -31.70 2.02 -60.64
C ARG A 27 -31.18 0.62 -60.99
N ALA A 28 -29.91 0.51 -61.41
CA ALA A 28 -29.28 -0.79 -61.70
C ALA A 28 -29.09 -1.64 -60.42
N TRP A 29 -28.77 -1.00 -59.29
CA TRP A 29 -28.59 -1.65 -57.99
C TRP A 29 -29.93 -2.17 -57.46
N LEU A 30 -31.02 -1.38 -57.55
CA LEU A 30 -32.37 -1.82 -57.16
C LEU A 30 -32.87 -3.00 -58.02
N ALA A 31 -32.48 -3.04 -59.29
CA ALA A 31 -32.85 -4.17 -60.19
C ALA A 31 -32.08 -5.47 -59.89
N ARG A 32 -30.96 -5.40 -59.18
CA ARG A 32 -30.12 -6.55 -58.77
C ARG A 32 -30.39 -7.00 -57.35
N LEU A 33 -31.35 -6.39 -56.66
CA LEU A 33 -31.67 -6.72 -55.27
C LEU A 33 -32.14 -8.20 -55.20
N GLY A 34 -31.46 -9.01 -54.37
CA GLY A 34 -31.77 -10.42 -54.24
C GLY A 34 -33.14 -10.69 -53.63
N PRO A 35 -33.72 -11.90 -53.85
CA PRO A 35 -35.02 -12.26 -53.33
C PRO A 35 -35.11 -12.22 -51.80
N GLU A 36 -33.98 -12.29 -51.11
CA GLU A 36 -33.85 -12.18 -49.65
C GLU A 36 -34.18 -10.79 -49.12
N HIS A 37 -34.22 -9.75 -49.98
CA HIS A 37 -34.56 -8.37 -49.67
C HIS A 37 -35.86 -7.89 -50.34
N ALA A 38 -36.66 -8.81 -50.83
CA ALA A 38 -37.91 -8.50 -51.55
C ALA A 38 -38.91 -7.72 -50.68
N ASP A 39 -38.91 -7.97 -49.38
CA ASP A 39 -39.72 -7.28 -48.37
C ASP A 39 -39.33 -5.80 -48.18
N LEU A 40 -38.08 -5.41 -48.54
CA LEU A 40 -37.56 -4.05 -48.45
C LEU A 40 -37.50 -3.30 -49.78
N ALA A 41 -37.78 -4.00 -50.91
CA ALA A 41 -37.66 -3.42 -52.24
C ALA A 41 -38.59 -2.18 -52.45
N ALA A 42 -39.80 -2.20 -51.93
CA ALA A 42 -40.72 -1.08 -52.03
C ALA A 42 -40.29 0.13 -51.15
N PRO A 43 -39.96 -0.04 -49.86
CA PRO A 43 -39.42 1.02 -49.04
C PRO A 43 -38.10 1.61 -49.58
N LEU A 44 -37.19 0.78 -50.09
CA LEU A 44 -35.93 1.24 -50.69
C LEU A 44 -36.15 2.04 -51.96
N ARG A 45 -37.08 1.65 -52.80
CA ARG A 45 -37.43 2.39 -54.01
C ARG A 45 -38.00 3.75 -53.68
N GLU A 46 -38.85 3.85 -52.65
CA GLU A 46 -39.44 5.10 -52.19
C GLU A 46 -38.35 6.03 -51.58
N ALA A 47 -37.43 5.48 -50.79
CA ALA A 47 -36.34 6.22 -50.17
C ALA A 47 -35.25 6.72 -51.17
N LEU A 48 -35.09 6.06 -52.32
CA LEU A 48 -34.10 6.36 -53.33
C LEU A 48 -34.66 7.17 -54.53
N GLN A 49 -36.01 7.42 -54.61
CA GLN A 49 -36.61 8.27 -55.62
C GLN A 49 -36.31 9.76 -55.33
N PRO A 50 -35.93 10.56 -56.36
CA PRO A 50 -35.82 12.02 -56.22
C PRO A 50 -37.23 12.58 -55.95
N SER A 51 -37.50 13.10 -54.78
CA SER A 51 -38.75 13.76 -54.48
C SER A 51 -38.85 15.08 -55.26
N ALA A 52 -39.80 15.09 -56.19
CA ALA A 52 -40.19 16.29 -56.92
C ALA A 52 -41.10 17.18 -56.06
N GLY A 53 -40.49 17.95 -55.12
CA GLY A 53 -41.18 18.94 -54.32
C GLY A 53 -40.26 20.09 -53.95
N PRO A 54 -40.76 21.29 -53.58
CA PRO A 54 -39.93 22.50 -53.38
C PRO A 54 -38.96 22.44 -52.20
N GLY A 55 -38.65 21.22 -51.65
CA GLY A 55 -37.66 20.95 -50.67
C GLY A 55 -36.38 20.27 -51.17
N ALA A 56 -36.28 19.98 -52.50
CA ALA A 56 -35.23 19.14 -53.09
C ALA A 56 -33.88 19.87 -53.34
N VAL A 57 -33.73 21.13 -52.90
CA VAL A 57 -32.46 21.88 -53.15
C VAL A 57 -31.39 21.58 -52.09
N PHE A 58 -31.70 20.78 -51.04
CA PHE A 58 -30.80 20.60 -49.89
C PHE A 58 -29.73 19.51 -50.04
N MET A 59 -29.76 18.72 -51.13
CA MET A 59 -28.84 17.56 -51.29
C MET A 59 -27.76 17.71 -52.36
N SER A 60 -27.67 18.90 -53.03
CA SER A 60 -26.72 19.09 -54.14
C SER A 60 -25.50 19.98 -53.81
N THR A 61 -25.33 20.42 -52.55
CA THR A 61 -24.21 21.27 -52.16
C THR A 61 -23.41 20.65 -51.01
N LEU A 62 -22.80 19.49 -51.28
CA LEU A 62 -21.64 19.08 -50.52
C LEU A 62 -20.39 19.35 -51.37
N PRO A 63 -19.39 20.13 -50.91
CA PRO A 63 -18.16 20.30 -51.64
C PRO A 63 -17.43 18.98 -51.77
N LYS A 64 -17.04 18.63 -52.99
CA LYS A 64 -16.13 17.51 -53.27
C LYS A 64 -14.77 17.85 -52.69
N LEU A 65 -14.33 17.11 -51.71
CA LEU A 65 -12.95 17.10 -51.24
C LEU A 65 -12.15 16.17 -52.16
N GLU A 66 -11.29 16.74 -53.01
CA GLU A 66 -10.24 16.01 -53.72
C GLU A 66 -9.10 15.67 -52.76
N PRO A 67 -8.49 14.47 -52.85
CA PRO A 67 -7.35 14.10 -52.02
C PRO A 67 -6.05 14.59 -52.68
N GLY A 68 -5.38 15.52 -52.07
CA GLY A 68 -3.99 15.82 -52.44
C GLY A 68 -3.52 17.24 -52.13
N GLY A 69 -2.47 17.31 -51.34
CA GLY A 69 -1.68 18.53 -51.23
C GLY A 69 -1.44 19.04 -49.82
N SER A 70 -0.27 18.70 -49.32
CA SER A 70 0.37 19.37 -48.19
C SER A 70 0.49 20.85 -48.45
N GLU A 71 -0.05 21.70 -47.57
CA GLU A 71 0.53 23.04 -47.37
C GLU A 71 0.16 23.63 -46.01
N SER A 72 1.16 24.17 -45.39
CA SER A 72 1.34 24.87 -44.17
C SER A 72 0.33 25.95 -43.79
N GLU A 73 0.08 26.02 -42.51
CA GLU A 73 -0.13 27.20 -41.66
C GLU A 73 -0.64 28.49 -42.30
N ARG A 74 -1.90 28.81 -41.99
CA ARG A 74 -2.31 30.18 -41.63
C ARG A 74 -3.63 30.12 -40.87
N GLY A 75 -3.66 30.78 -39.70
CA GLY A 75 -4.88 30.97 -38.91
C GLY A 75 -5.97 31.62 -39.75
N GLY A 76 -7.05 30.89 -40.00
CA GLY A 76 -8.24 31.35 -40.69
C GLY A 76 -9.39 31.45 -39.68
N GLU A 77 -9.93 32.65 -39.53
CA GLU A 77 -11.21 32.93 -38.90
C GLU A 77 -12.32 32.05 -39.51
N PRO A 78 -13.32 31.63 -38.75
CA PRO A 78 -14.43 30.85 -39.27
C PRO A 78 -15.41 31.78 -39.99
N ASP A 79 -15.25 31.87 -41.29
CA ASP A 79 -16.20 32.55 -42.19
C ASP A 79 -17.35 31.58 -42.52
N SER A 80 -18.27 31.38 -41.57
CA SER A 80 -19.57 30.76 -41.83
C SER A 80 -20.64 31.83 -41.63
N ALA A 81 -21.26 32.27 -42.72
CA ALA A 81 -22.39 33.18 -42.68
C ALA A 81 -23.46 32.69 -41.71
N PRO A 82 -24.04 33.57 -40.85
CA PRO A 82 -25.02 33.19 -39.84
C PRO A 82 -26.27 32.63 -40.53
N ALA A 83 -26.73 31.44 -40.06
CA ALA A 83 -27.93 30.79 -40.61
C ALA A 83 -29.25 31.54 -40.26
N SER A 84 -29.20 32.40 -39.26
CA SER A 84 -30.32 33.23 -38.81
C SER A 84 -30.53 34.50 -39.65
N GLY A 85 -29.57 34.85 -40.53
CA GLY A 85 -29.62 36.13 -41.23
C GLY A 85 -29.36 37.36 -40.34
N LEU A 86 -28.95 37.15 -39.08
CA LEU A 86 -28.59 38.23 -38.17
C LEU A 86 -27.18 38.76 -38.53
N GLU A 87 -27.00 40.07 -38.48
CA GLU A 87 -25.76 40.76 -38.78
C GLU A 87 -25.19 41.44 -37.52
N PRO A 88 -23.87 41.71 -37.45
CA PRO A 88 -23.31 42.57 -36.42
C PRO A 88 -24.03 43.92 -36.36
N GLY A 89 -24.37 44.37 -35.13
CA GLY A 89 -25.18 45.56 -34.88
C GLY A 89 -26.68 45.27 -34.74
N ALA A 90 -27.16 44.08 -35.08
CA ALA A 90 -28.56 43.70 -34.81
C ALA A 90 -28.80 43.60 -33.31
N HIS A 91 -30.06 43.83 -32.90
CA HIS A 91 -30.51 43.79 -31.53
C HIS A 91 -31.38 42.53 -31.28
N VAL A 92 -31.09 41.82 -30.20
CA VAL A 92 -31.94 40.74 -29.72
C VAL A 92 -32.23 40.99 -28.22
N GLY A 93 -33.47 41.30 -27.92
CA GLY A 93 -33.84 41.82 -26.60
C GLY A 93 -33.01 43.06 -26.26
N PRO A 94 -32.43 43.18 -25.06
CA PRO A 94 -31.61 44.33 -24.68
C PRO A 94 -30.16 44.22 -25.14
N TYR A 95 -29.79 43.28 -26.02
CA TYR A 95 -28.42 43.01 -26.41
C TYR A 95 -28.15 43.38 -27.88
N GLU A 96 -27.05 44.09 -28.15
CA GLU A 96 -26.47 44.35 -29.46
C GLU A 96 -25.46 43.26 -29.83
N LEU A 97 -25.61 42.63 -30.99
CA LEU A 97 -24.74 41.58 -31.50
C LEU A 97 -23.45 42.19 -32.05
N LEU A 98 -22.27 41.75 -31.56
CA LEU A 98 -20.96 42.29 -31.99
C LEU A 98 -20.32 41.43 -33.06
N ARG A 99 -20.23 40.14 -32.83
CA ARG A 99 -19.69 39.16 -33.77
C ARG A 99 -20.16 37.75 -33.45
N PRO A 100 -20.27 36.84 -34.40
CA PRO A 100 -20.55 35.45 -34.14
C PRO A 100 -19.37 34.80 -33.40
N LEU A 101 -19.65 33.94 -32.41
CA LEU A 101 -18.70 33.09 -31.71
C LEU A 101 -18.74 31.66 -32.22
N GLY A 102 -19.88 31.22 -32.74
CA GLY A 102 -20.05 29.90 -33.32
C GLY A 102 -21.49 29.65 -33.72
N ALA A 103 -21.69 28.81 -34.73
CA ALA A 103 -22.99 28.33 -35.16
C ALA A 103 -23.00 26.79 -35.06
N GLY A 104 -24.03 26.23 -34.45
CA GLY A 104 -24.24 24.78 -34.33
C GLY A 104 -25.65 24.40 -34.79
N GLY A 105 -25.92 23.11 -34.93
CA GLY A 105 -27.21 22.61 -35.41
C GLY A 105 -28.42 22.96 -34.55
N MET A 106 -28.23 23.50 -33.32
CA MET A 106 -29.30 23.81 -32.37
C MET A 106 -29.36 25.29 -31.93
N ALA A 107 -28.27 26.03 -32.11
CA ALA A 107 -28.20 27.45 -31.70
C ALA A 107 -27.01 28.15 -32.36
N GLU A 108 -27.15 29.46 -32.51
CA GLU A 108 -26.06 30.38 -32.79
C GLU A 108 -25.60 31.04 -31.49
N VAL A 109 -24.32 31.30 -31.36
CA VAL A 109 -23.76 32.00 -30.20
C VAL A 109 -23.03 33.23 -30.70
N TRP A 110 -23.41 34.38 -30.14
CA TRP A 110 -22.85 35.68 -30.49
C TRP A 110 -22.14 36.32 -29.32
N LEU A 111 -21.03 37.00 -29.58
CA LEU A 111 -20.52 38.00 -28.65
C LEU A 111 -21.49 39.19 -28.73
N ALA A 112 -22.04 39.58 -27.59
CA ALA A 112 -22.99 40.66 -27.55
C ALA A 112 -22.73 41.59 -26.38
N ARG A 113 -23.29 42.78 -26.43
CA ARG A 113 -23.19 43.78 -25.37
C ARG A 113 -24.56 44.32 -25.04
N ARG A 114 -24.80 44.57 -23.77
CA ARG A 114 -26.08 45.14 -23.35
C ARG A 114 -26.22 46.60 -23.79
N ALA A 115 -27.27 46.93 -24.55
CA ALA A 115 -27.47 48.24 -25.15
C ALA A 115 -28.24 49.23 -24.26
N ASP A 116 -28.98 48.74 -23.25
CA ASP A 116 -29.77 49.55 -22.32
C ASP A 116 -28.96 50.26 -21.22
N GLY A 117 -27.63 50.08 -21.21
CA GLY A 117 -26.72 50.73 -20.26
C GLY A 117 -26.73 50.20 -18.83
N ALA A 118 -27.51 49.18 -18.55
CA ALA A 118 -27.59 48.58 -17.18
C ALA A 118 -26.26 48.04 -16.68
N PHE A 119 -25.42 47.53 -17.60
CA PHE A 119 -24.03 47.19 -17.33
C PHE A 119 -23.20 47.14 -18.63
N LYS A 120 -21.89 47.48 -18.54
CA LYS A 120 -20.94 47.42 -19.64
C LYS A 120 -20.09 46.18 -19.56
N ARG A 121 -20.63 45.06 -20.02
CA ARG A 121 -19.90 43.79 -20.07
C ARG A 121 -20.26 43.06 -21.35
N ASP A 122 -19.26 42.47 -22.00
CA ASP A 122 -19.47 41.56 -23.11
C ASP A 122 -20.02 40.23 -22.58
N VAL A 123 -20.97 39.66 -23.32
CA VAL A 123 -21.67 38.41 -22.96
C VAL A 123 -21.66 37.47 -24.16
N ALA A 124 -21.78 36.18 -23.89
CA ALA A 124 -22.11 35.21 -24.91
C ALA A 124 -23.64 35.09 -25.00
N LEU A 125 -24.19 35.53 -26.13
CA LEU A 125 -25.64 35.45 -26.36
C LEU A 125 -25.93 34.22 -27.21
N LYS A 126 -26.62 33.26 -26.63
CA LYS A 126 -27.03 32.03 -27.31
C LYS A 126 -28.44 32.17 -27.82
N LEU A 127 -28.64 31.95 -29.11
CA LEU A 127 -29.88 32.06 -29.84
C LEU A 127 -30.28 30.65 -30.32
N PRO A 128 -31.24 29.98 -29.63
CA PRO A 128 -31.75 28.69 -30.10
C PRO A 128 -32.45 28.81 -31.45
N MET A 129 -32.20 27.89 -32.37
CA MET A 129 -32.78 27.87 -33.73
C MET A 129 -34.25 27.40 -33.74
N ALA A 130 -34.92 27.37 -32.60
CA ALA A 130 -36.34 26.99 -32.55
C ALA A 130 -37.24 28.00 -33.23
N THR A 131 -37.94 27.57 -34.25
CA THR A 131 -38.99 28.32 -34.92
C THR A 131 -40.06 28.75 -33.88
N ARG A 132 -40.34 30.04 -33.79
CA ARG A 132 -41.33 30.75 -32.96
C ARG A 132 -41.93 29.91 -31.82
N MET A 133 -41.58 30.26 -30.59
CA MET A 133 -42.03 29.58 -29.37
C MET A 133 -43.58 29.58 -29.22
N ARG A 134 -44.16 28.40 -28.96
CA ARG A 134 -45.53 28.23 -28.48
C ARG A 134 -45.58 28.62 -27.00
N ARG A 135 -46.75 29.14 -26.53
CA ARG A 135 -46.92 29.59 -25.13
C ARG A 135 -46.58 28.55 -24.06
N ASP A 136 -46.72 27.26 -24.36
CA ASP A 136 -46.39 26.17 -23.43
C ASP A 136 -44.87 26.03 -23.23
N LEU A 137 -44.10 26.40 -24.24
CA LEU A 137 -42.62 26.42 -24.20
C LEU A 137 -42.08 27.62 -23.40
N GLU A 138 -42.80 28.75 -23.37
CA GLU A 138 -42.43 29.94 -22.59
C GLU A 138 -42.39 29.63 -21.08
N GLN A 139 -43.39 28.92 -20.54
CA GLN A 139 -43.42 28.55 -19.13
C GLN A 139 -42.34 27.56 -18.74
N ARG A 140 -42.02 26.60 -19.62
CA ARG A 140 -40.92 25.65 -19.41
C ARG A 140 -39.58 26.37 -19.45
N PHE A 141 -39.37 27.24 -20.43
CA PHE A 141 -38.16 28.06 -20.56
C PHE A 141 -37.93 28.93 -19.32
N ALA A 142 -39.00 29.54 -18.75
CA ALA A 142 -38.89 30.34 -17.54
C ALA A 142 -38.45 29.50 -16.33
N ARG A 143 -38.99 28.28 -16.16
CA ARG A 143 -38.58 27.37 -15.05
C ARG A 143 -37.10 26.94 -15.20
N GLU A 144 -36.70 26.55 -16.41
CA GLU A 144 -35.34 26.13 -16.67
C GLU A 144 -34.33 27.27 -16.48
N ARG A 145 -34.72 28.49 -16.92
CA ARG A 145 -33.95 29.71 -16.66
C ARG A 145 -33.66 29.88 -15.17
N ASP A 146 -34.69 29.77 -14.32
CA ASP A 146 -34.58 29.99 -12.88
C ASP A 146 -33.65 28.90 -12.22
N ILE A 147 -33.72 27.66 -12.68
CA ILE A 147 -32.85 26.59 -12.24
C ILE A 147 -31.41 26.90 -12.64
N LEU A 148 -31.18 27.28 -13.89
CA LEU A 148 -29.82 27.56 -14.38
C LEU A 148 -29.22 28.83 -13.80
N ALA A 149 -30.04 29.86 -13.56
CA ALA A 149 -29.63 31.08 -12.87
C ALA A 149 -29.21 30.80 -11.42
N SER A 150 -29.71 29.71 -10.81
CA SER A 150 -29.27 29.27 -9.48
C SER A 150 -27.91 28.59 -9.44
N LEU A 151 -27.30 28.28 -10.60
CA LEU A 151 -26.01 27.64 -10.68
C LEU A 151 -24.86 28.67 -10.55
N GLU A 152 -24.44 28.95 -9.34
CA GLU A 152 -23.29 29.79 -9.04
C GLU A 152 -22.10 28.93 -8.62
N HIS A 153 -21.12 28.76 -9.50
CA HIS A 153 -19.93 27.98 -9.24
C HIS A 153 -18.73 28.53 -10.01
N PRO A 154 -17.50 28.52 -9.46
CA PRO A 154 -16.31 29.08 -10.12
C PRO A 154 -15.98 28.41 -11.45
N HIS A 155 -16.40 27.18 -11.67
CA HIS A 155 -16.15 26.40 -12.88
C HIS A 155 -17.38 26.25 -13.78
N ILE A 156 -18.45 27.01 -13.56
CA ILE A 156 -19.63 27.08 -14.43
C ILE A 156 -19.76 28.52 -14.94
N ALA A 157 -19.97 28.68 -16.24
CA ALA A 157 -20.25 29.97 -16.82
C ALA A 157 -21.62 30.47 -16.34
N ARG A 158 -21.67 31.68 -15.80
CA ARG A 158 -22.90 32.25 -15.21
C ARG A 158 -23.92 32.55 -16.29
N LEU A 159 -25.17 32.19 -16.05
CA LEU A 159 -26.30 32.73 -16.78
C LEU A 159 -26.66 34.11 -16.17
N TYR A 160 -26.58 35.15 -16.98
CA TYR A 160 -26.90 36.52 -16.52
C TYR A 160 -28.36 36.87 -16.73
N ASP A 161 -28.90 36.43 -17.87
CA ASP A 161 -30.29 36.78 -18.28
C ASP A 161 -30.78 35.75 -19.30
N ALA A 162 -32.10 35.62 -19.39
CA ALA A 162 -32.73 34.82 -20.43
C ALA A 162 -34.13 35.40 -20.70
N GLY A 163 -34.47 35.52 -21.94
CA GLY A 163 -35.71 36.13 -22.35
C GLY A 163 -36.18 35.72 -23.74
N ILE A 164 -37.27 36.32 -24.14
CA ILE A 164 -37.81 36.19 -25.48
C ILE A 164 -37.87 37.61 -26.05
N ASP A 165 -37.34 37.80 -27.23
CA ASP A 165 -37.36 39.07 -27.93
C ASP A 165 -38.77 39.42 -28.43
N VAL A 166 -38.95 40.66 -28.86
CA VAL A 166 -40.20 41.17 -29.44
C VAL A 166 -40.65 40.38 -30.66
N ASP A 167 -39.72 39.80 -31.41
CA ASP A 167 -39.95 38.94 -32.56
C ASP A 167 -40.24 37.47 -32.19
N GLY A 168 -40.30 37.15 -30.89
CA GLY A 168 -40.52 35.80 -30.39
C GLY A 168 -39.28 34.90 -30.38
N LEU A 169 -38.05 35.47 -30.54
CA LEU A 169 -36.79 34.74 -30.48
C LEU A 169 -36.35 34.56 -29.02
N PRO A 170 -36.13 33.33 -28.56
CA PRO A 170 -35.57 33.10 -27.25
C PRO A 170 -34.08 33.41 -27.27
N TYR A 171 -33.57 33.99 -26.17
CA TYR A 171 -32.16 34.23 -25.98
C TYR A 171 -31.70 33.87 -24.58
N LEU A 172 -30.43 33.52 -24.48
CA LEU A 172 -29.76 33.23 -23.22
C LEU A 172 -28.44 34.03 -23.18
N SER A 173 -28.33 34.92 -22.19
CA SER A 173 -27.15 35.76 -21.99
C SER A 173 -26.27 35.13 -20.91
N MET A 174 -25.06 34.70 -21.28
CA MET A 174 -24.14 34.00 -20.41
C MET A 174 -22.80 34.73 -20.27
N GLU A 175 -22.00 34.34 -19.31
CA GLU A 175 -20.64 34.79 -19.17
C GLU A 175 -19.86 34.53 -20.47
N TYR A 176 -19.29 35.57 -21.05
CA TYR A 176 -18.32 35.40 -22.12
C TYR A 176 -17.01 34.92 -21.54
N VAL A 177 -16.56 33.74 -21.94
CA VAL A 177 -15.34 33.11 -21.46
C VAL A 177 -14.27 33.15 -22.54
N GLU A 178 -13.22 33.90 -22.28
CA GLU A 178 -12.01 33.85 -23.11
C GLU A 178 -11.22 32.58 -22.79
N GLY A 179 -11.32 31.58 -23.65
CA GLY A 179 -10.68 30.29 -23.44
C GLY A 179 -10.72 29.41 -24.69
N SER A 180 -10.08 28.28 -24.61
CA SER A 180 -10.10 27.27 -25.67
C SER A 180 -10.67 25.96 -25.12
N PRO A 181 -11.26 25.12 -25.99
CA PRO A 181 -11.78 23.81 -25.56
C PRO A 181 -10.72 22.98 -24.81
N LEU A 182 -11.14 22.26 -23.78
CA LEU A 182 -10.26 21.53 -22.83
C LEU A 182 -9.21 20.67 -23.53
N THR A 183 -9.60 19.91 -24.55
CA THR A 183 -8.68 19.05 -25.31
C THR A 183 -7.69 19.87 -26.13
N THR A 184 -8.19 20.85 -26.88
CA THR A 184 -7.39 21.75 -27.70
C THR A 184 -6.41 22.58 -26.88
N TRP A 185 -6.87 23.14 -25.75
CA TRP A 185 -6.02 23.91 -24.85
C TRP A 185 -4.91 23.03 -24.27
N SER A 186 -5.26 21.83 -23.81
CA SER A 186 -4.32 20.88 -23.25
C SER A 186 -3.27 20.40 -24.25
N ASP A 187 -3.69 20.20 -25.50
CA ASP A 187 -2.80 19.74 -26.58
C ASP A 187 -1.88 20.87 -27.05
N ARG A 188 -2.39 22.09 -27.20
CA ARG A 188 -1.60 23.27 -27.54
C ARG A 188 -0.50 23.58 -26.53
N HIS A 189 -0.79 23.41 -25.25
CA HIS A 189 0.17 23.65 -24.16
C HIS A 189 1.05 22.44 -23.84
N GLY A 190 0.85 21.30 -24.49
CA GLY A 190 1.64 20.09 -24.30
C GLY A 190 1.67 19.60 -22.85
N ILE A 191 0.58 19.77 -22.10
CA ILE A 191 0.54 19.43 -20.68
C ILE A 191 0.44 17.92 -20.45
N GLY A 192 1.13 17.43 -19.41
CA GLY A 192 1.19 16.02 -19.05
C GLY A 192 -0.10 15.49 -18.42
N ILE A 193 -0.15 14.17 -18.19
CA ILE A 193 -1.33 13.47 -17.67
C ILE A 193 -1.80 14.05 -16.33
N VAL A 194 -0.89 14.36 -15.42
CA VAL A 194 -1.24 14.90 -14.09
C VAL A 194 -1.97 16.23 -14.20
N GLU A 195 -1.47 17.15 -15.03
CA GLU A 195 -2.09 18.46 -15.22
C GLU A 195 -3.44 18.35 -15.93
N ARG A 196 -3.57 17.45 -16.93
CA ARG A 196 -4.85 17.14 -17.58
C ARG A 196 -5.88 16.63 -16.58
N LEU A 197 -5.49 15.75 -15.66
CA LEU A 197 -6.36 15.25 -14.60
C LEU A 197 -6.76 16.35 -13.61
N GLN A 198 -5.86 17.30 -13.31
CA GLN A 198 -6.18 18.45 -12.46
C GLN A 198 -7.23 19.38 -13.08
N LEU A 199 -7.12 19.64 -14.39
CA LEU A 199 -8.17 20.37 -15.13
C LEU A 199 -9.49 19.57 -15.14
N PHE A 200 -9.40 18.28 -15.38
CA PHE A 200 -10.59 17.42 -15.39
C PHE A 200 -11.29 17.33 -14.02
N LEU A 201 -10.54 17.41 -12.92
CA LEU A 201 -11.13 17.52 -11.57
C LEU A 201 -11.95 18.80 -11.39
N GLN A 202 -11.58 19.92 -12.02
CA GLN A 202 -12.40 21.13 -12.02
C GLN A 202 -13.72 20.93 -12.79
N VAL A 203 -13.67 20.16 -13.91
CA VAL A 203 -14.89 19.76 -14.64
C VAL A 203 -15.81 18.93 -13.73
N LEU A 204 -15.23 17.93 -13.06
CA LEU A 204 -15.99 17.08 -12.15
C LEU A 204 -16.59 17.84 -10.96
N ASP A 205 -15.90 18.86 -10.46
CA ASP A 205 -16.41 19.70 -9.39
C ASP A 205 -17.63 20.53 -9.86
N ALA A 206 -17.58 21.07 -11.08
CA ALA A 206 -18.72 21.76 -11.69
C ALA A 206 -19.92 20.82 -11.89
N VAL A 207 -19.68 19.62 -12.45
CA VAL A 207 -20.75 18.64 -12.69
C VAL A 207 -21.34 18.13 -11.37
N ARG A 208 -20.50 17.84 -10.37
CA ARG A 208 -20.94 17.44 -9.02
C ARG A 208 -21.86 18.50 -8.40
N TYR A 209 -21.50 19.78 -8.53
CA TYR A 209 -22.31 20.88 -8.02
C TYR A 209 -23.68 20.95 -8.73
N ALA A 210 -23.71 20.81 -10.06
CA ALA A 210 -24.95 20.78 -10.83
C ALA A 210 -25.83 19.58 -10.45
N HIS A 211 -25.26 18.40 -10.33
CA HIS A 211 -26.00 17.20 -9.91
C HIS A 211 -26.57 17.33 -8.50
N ALA A 212 -25.87 18.00 -7.56
CA ALA A 212 -26.41 18.29 -6.23
C ALA A 212 -27.64 19.24 -6.27
N LYS A 213 -27.77 20.05 -7.33
CA LYS A 213 -28.93 20.85 -7.65
C LYS A 213 -29.96 20.13 -8.53
N GLN A 214 -29.80 18.81 -8.73
CA GLN A 214 -30.63 17.97 -9.60
C GLN A 214 -30.62 18.39 -11.09
N VAL A 215 -29.56 19.07 -11.52
CA VAL A 215 -29.37 19.49 -12.92
C VAL A 215 -28.40 18.52 -13.60
N ILE A 216 -28.84 17.84 -14.66
CA ILE A 216 -28.05 16.97 -15.52
C ILE A 216 -27.64 17.79 -16.74
N HIS A 217 -26.36 17.72 -17.13
CA HIS A 217 -25.84 18.54 -18.22
C HIS A 217 -26.28 18.08 -19.62
N ARG A 218 -26.32 16.77 -19.87
CA ARG A 218 -26.82 16.11 -21.10
C ARG A 218 -26.05 16.38 -22.39
N ASP A 219 -25.05 17.28 -22.41
CA ASP A 219 -24.25 17.65 -23.60
C ASP A 219 -22.79 17.92 -23.25
N LEU A 220 -22.19 17.05 -22.43
CA LEU A 220 -20.78 17.15 -22.06
C LEU A 220 -19.89 16.74 -23.24
N LYS A 221 -19.15 17.71 -23.77
CA LYS A 221 -18.20 17.55 -24.88
C LYS A 221 -17.09 18.61 -24.77
N PRO A 222 -15.95 18.45 -25.47
CA PRO A 222 -14.84 19.41 -25.37
C PRO A 222 -15.22 20.86 -25.66
N SER A 223 -16.08 21.12 -26.64
CA SER A 223 -16.50 22.48 -27.01
C SER A 223 -17.30 23.20 -25.93
N ASN A 224 -17.94 22.45 -25.01
CA ASN A 224 -18.70 23.01 -23.91
C ASN A 224 -17.88 23.15 -22.61
N ILE A 225 -16.57 22.93 -22.68
CA ILE A 225 -15.64 23.02 -21.55
C ILE A 225 -14.44 23.85 -21.98
N LEU A 226 -14.44 25.13 -21.60
CA LEU A 226 -13.34 26.03 -21.93
C LEU A 226 -12.33 26.09 -20.80
N VAL A 227 -11.06 26.26 -21.18
CA VAL A 227 -9.96 26.54 -20.26
C VAL A 227 -9.40 27.92 -20.57
N THR A 228 -9.37 28.78 -19.57
CA THR A 228 -8.82 30.13 -19.67
C THR A 228 -7.28 30.10 -19.57
N GLU A 229 -6.65 31.22 -19.91
CA GLU A 229 -5.20 31.40 -19.75
C GLU A 229 -4.73 31.21 -18.28
N SER A 230 -5.58 31.50 -17.32
CA SER A 230 -5.33 31.27 -15.90
C SER A 230 -5.53 29.81 -15.46
N ARG A 231 -5.68 28.87 -16.41
CA ARG A 231 -5.93 27.44 -16.17
C ARG A 231 -7.21 27.15 -15.37
N GLN A 232 -8.21 28.03 -15.50
CA GLN A 232 -9.52 27.80 -14.88
C GLN A 232 -10.46 27.19 -15.92
N VAL A 233 -11.12 26.12 -15.52
CA VAL A 233 -12.18 25.53 -16.33
C VAL A 233 -13.45 26.34 -16.21
N ARG A 234 -14.16 26.50 -17.32
CA ARG A 234 -15.53 27.02 -17.39
C ARG A 234 -16.41 26.06 -18.18
N LEU A 235 -17.36 25.47 -17.50
CA LEU A 235 -18.37 24.59 -18.10
C LEU A 235 -19.48 25.47 -18.68
N LEU A 236 -19.77 25.29 -19.95
CA LEU A 236 -20.77 26.02 -20.71
C LEU A 236 -22.01 25.15 -20.91
N ASP A 237 -23.11 25.75 -21.31
CA ASP A 237 -24.25 25.15 -22.00
C ASP A 237 -24.83 23.87 -21.39
N PHE A 238 -25.49 23.99 -20.25
CA PHE A 238 -26.43 22.95 -19.81
C PHE A 238 -27.54 22.80 -20.87
N GLY A 239 -27.78 21.60 -21.35
CA GLY A 239 -28.59 21.28 -22.54
C GLY A 239 -30.04 21.73 -22.51
N ILE A 240 -30.28 23.05 -22.39
CA ILE A 240 -31.61 23.68 -22.26
C ILE A 240 -32.52 23.36 -23.46
N ALA A 241 -31.95 23.33 -24.68
CA ALA A 241 -32.72 23.03 -25.89
C ALA A 241 -33.34 21.62 -25.85
N LYS A 242 -32.71 20.68 -25.13
CA LYS A 242 -33.21 19.28 -24.99
C LYS A 242 -34.32 19.14 -23.94
N LEU A 243 -34.52 20.15 -23.07
CA LEU A 243 -35.56 20.18 -22.05
C LEU A 243 -36.85 20.82 -22.59
N LEU A 244 -36.71 21.68 -23.57
CA LEU A 244 -37.88 22.31 -24.22
C LEU A 244 -38.69 21.31 -25.06
N ASP A 245 -38.08 20.17 -25.44
CA ASP A 245 -38.68 19.19 -26.36
C ASP A 245 -39.28 17.94 -25.65
N ALA A 246 -39.43 17.95 -24.33
CA ALA A 246 -39.82 16.76 -23.57
C ALA A 246 -41.32 16.54 -23.41
N ASP A 247 -42.11 16.47 -24.47
CA ASP A 247 -43.39 15.78 -24.45
C ASP A 247 -43.22 14.29 -24.75
N GLU A 248 -43.68 13.42 -23.83
CA GLU A 248 -43.55 11.96 -23.94
C GLU A 248 -44.21 11.36 -25.18
N ALA A 249 -45.14 12.07 -25.81
CA ALA A 249 -45.85 11.62 -27.02
C ALA A 249 -45.09 11.87 -28.33
N GLU A 250 -44.12 12.78 -28.39
CA GLU A 250 -43.36 13.16 -29.60
C GLU A 250 -41.95 12.56 -29.68
N ARG A 251 -41.52 11.80 -28.64
CA ARG A 251 -40.17 11.19 -28.58
C ARG A 251 -39.77 10.37 -29.82
N THR A 252 -40.75 9.78 -30.53
CA THR A 252 -40.49 8.92 -31.68
C THR A 252 -40.18 9.70 -32.97
N GLN A 253 -40.65 10.94 -33.11
CA GLN A 253 -40.37 11.78 -34.29
C GLN A 253 -39.11 12.65 -34.08
N ILE A 254 -38.80 13.01 -32.84
CA ILE A 254 -37.72 13.91 -32.47
C ILE A 254 -36.35 13.25 -32.72
N THR A 255 -36.21 11.94 -32.51
CA THR A 255 -34.96 11.19 -32.80
C THR A 255 -34.59 11.27 -34.26
N SER A 256 -35.53 11.41 -35.20
CA SER A 256 -35.24 11.51 -36.64
C SER A 256 -34.81 12.92 -37.07
N VAL A 257 -35.28 13.99 -36.39
CA VAL A 257 -34.96 15.37 -36.73
C VAL A 257 -33.70 15.85 -36.01
N TYR A 258 -33.51 15.49 -34.74
CA TYR A 258 -32.35 15.90 -33.92
C TYR A 258 -31.11 15.00 -34.07
N GLY A 259 -31.24 13.80 -34.63
CA GLY A 259 -30.09 12.93 -34.90
C GLY A 259 -29.00 13.52 -35.80
N ARG A 260 -29.34 14.63 -36.53
CA ARG A 260 -28.39 15.36 -37.36
C ARG A 260 -27.66 16.51 -36.67
N ALA A 261 -28.18 17.01 -35.53
CA ALA A 261 -27.63 18.20 -34.86
C ALA A 261 -26.78 17.87 -33.60
N MET A 262 -26.75 16.61 -33.20
CA MET A 262 -25.97 16.14 -32.03
C MET A 262 -24.62 15.57 -32.43
N THR A 263 -23.65 15.71 -31.53
CA THR A 263 -22.39 14.97 -31.62
C THR A 263 -22.59 13.63 -30.87
N PRO A 264 -23.05 12.55 -31.54
CA PRO A 264 -23.46 11.31 -30.87
C PRO A 264 -22.31 10.60 -30.18
N VAL A 265 -21.09 11.02 -30.46
CA VAL A 265 -19.84 10.42 -29.96
C VAL A 265 -19.69 10.47 -28.44
N TYR A 266 -20.25 11.49 -27.77
CA TYR A 266 -20.17 11.66 -26.31
C TYR A 266 -21.44 11.22 -25.59
N ALA A 267 -22.50 10.90 -26.34
CA ALA A 267 -23.80 10.53 -25.79
C ALA A 267 -23.74 9.14 -25.16
N SER A 268 -24.45 8.96 -24.04
CA SER A 268 -24.57 7.67 -23.38
C SER A 268 -25.48 6.70 -24.15
N PRO A 269 -25.30 5.37 -24.01
CA PRO A 269 -26.13 4.38 -24.69
C PRO A 269 -27.63 4.58 -24.43
N GLU A 270 -28.01 4.78 -23.16
CA GLU A 270 -29.41 4.99 -22.76
C GLU A 270 -30.01 6.26 -23.39
N PHE A 271 -29.20 7.30 -23.54
CA PHE A 271 -29.64 8.51 -24.22
C PHE A 271 -29.88 8.26 -25.74
N LEU A 272 -28.96 7.54 -26.39
CA LEU A 272 -29.09 7.18 -27.82
C LEU A 272 -30.26 6.24 -28.09
N ASN A 273 -30.59 5.38 -27.13
CA ASN A 273 -31.71 4.43 -27.19
C ASN A 273 -33.04 5.09 -26.81
N GLY A 274 -33.06 6.34 -26.33
CA GLY A 274 -34.29 7.01 -25.87
C GLY A 274 -34.79 6.50 -24.51
N GLU A 275 -33.93 5.85 -23.74
CA GLU A 275 -34.22 5.38 -22.39
C GLU A 275 -34.18 6.52 -21.35
N PRO A 276 -34.74 6.34 -20.15
CA PRO A 276 -34.65 7.32 -19.09
C PRO A 276 -33.20 7.64 -18.71
N ILE A 277 -32.87 8.91 -18.64
CA ILE A 277 -31.52 9.40 -18.31
C ILE A 277 -31.46 9.91 -16.88
N ASP A 278 -30.35 9.61 -16.22
CA ASP A 278 -30.01 10.14 -14.89
C ASP A 278 -28.60 10.77 -14.88
N ALA A 279 -28.08 11.13 -13.71
CA ALA A 279 -26.75 11.68 -13.55
C ALA A 279 -25.63 10.78 -14.07
N ARG A 280 -25.87 9.45 -14.21
CA ARG A 280 -24.91 8.49 -14.73
C ARG A 280 -24.72 8.59 -16.24
N SER A 281 -25.64 9.20 -16.96
CA SER A 281 -25.47 9.55 -18.37
C SER A 281 -24.35 10.58 -18.56
N ASP A 282 -24.30 11.61 -17.68
CA ASP A 282 -23.16 12.54 -17.67
C ASP A 282 -21.84 11.86 -17.31
N ILE A 283 -21.86 10.84 -16.42
CA ILE A 283 -20.66 10.06 -16.08
C ILE A 283 -20.08 9.34 -17.31
N TYR A 284 -20.95 8.79 -18.17
CA TYR A 284 -20.51 8.18 -19.42
C TYR A 284 -19.83 9.22 -20.34
N SER A 285 -20.48 10.37 -20.56
CA SER A 285 -19.93 11.47 -21.36
C SER A 285 -18.59 11.98 -20.81
N LEU A 286 -18.48 12.10 -19.49
CA LEU A 286 -17.22 12.40 -18.79
C LEU A 286 -16.16 11.29 -19.01
N GLY A 287 -16.58 10.03 -19.05
CA GLY A 287 -15.71 8.90 -19.40
C GLY A 287 -15.14 9.00 -20.81
N VAL A 288 -15.99 9.34 -21.80
CA VAL A 288 -15.55 9.57 -23.19
C VAL A 288 -14.56 10.74 -23.27
N LEU A 289 -14.90 11.85 -22.61
CA LEU A 289 -14.06 13.04 -22.57
C LEU A 289 -12.71 12.76 -21.90
N LEU A 290 -12.71 12.03 -20.78
CA LEU A 290 -11.48 11.64 -20.09
C LEU A 290 -10.62 10.72 -20.95
N TYR A 291 -11.25 9.77 -21.65
CA TYR A 291 -10.55 8.88 -22.59
C TYR A 291 -9.83 9.70 -23.65
N GLU A 292 -10.53 10.61 -24.32
CA GLU A 292 -9.96 11.48 -25.37
C GLU A 292 -8.86 12.39 -24.81
N LEU A 293 -9.08 13.00 -23.65
CA LEU A 293 -8.10 13.86 -22.99
C LEU A 293 -6.78 13.13 -22.69
N LEU A 294 -6.88 11.85 -22.30
CA LEU A 294 -5.71 11.02 -21.96
C LEU A 294 -5.02 10.42 -23.18
N THR A 295 -5.77 10.00 -24.20
CA THR A 295 -5.22 9.23 -25.31
C THR A 295 -5.09 10.04 -26.62
N GLY A 296 -5.86 11.10 -26.80
CA GLY A 296 -6.05 11.80 -28.07
C GLY A 296 -7.00 11.09 -29.04
N ALA A 297 -7.52 9.93 -28.65
CA ALA A 297 -8.43 9.12 -29.46
C ALA A 297 -9.77 8.95 -28.72
N ARG A 298 -10.81 8.62 -29.46
CA ARG A 298 -12.14 8.31 -28.91
C ARG A 298 -12.24 6.82 -28.58
N PRO A 299 -13.06 6.43 -27.55
CA PRO A 299 -13.18 5.03 -27.14
C PRO A 299 -13.76 4.12 -28.23
N HIS A 300 -14.63 4.66 -29.09
CA HIS A 300 -15.21 3.98 -30.25
C HIS A 300 -14.69 4.62 -31.53
N ARG A 301 -13.99 3.83 -32.36
CA ARG A 301 -13.49 4.26 -33.68
C ARG A 301 -14.60 4.04 -34.70
N LEU A 302 -15.50 4.98 -34.79
CA LEU A 302 -16.52 5.00 -35.83
C LEU A 302 -16.11 6.01 -36.91
N LYS A 303 -16.52 5.73 -38.18
CA LYS A 303 -16.30 6.68 -39.28
C LYS A 303 -17.09 7.96 -38.99
N ASP A 304 -16.51 9.11 -39.34
CA ASP A 304 -17.22 10.38 -39.24
C ASP A 304 -18.50 10.30 -40.09
N GLY A 305 -19.63 10.69 -39.50
CA GLY A 305 -20.96 10.58 -40.13
C GLY A 305 -21.72 9.27 -39.87
N ALA A 306 -21.23 8.38 -39.02
CA ALA A 306 -21.98 7.20 -38.59
C ALA A 306 -23.34 7.61 -37.96
N SER A 307 -24.38 6.83 -38.20
CA SER A 307 -25.71 7.12 -37.67
C SER A 307 -25.77 6.95 -36.14
N PRO A 308 -26.70 7.64 -35.46
CA PRO A 308 -26.89 7.50 -34.01
C PRO A 308 -27.07 6.05 -33.55
N GLY A 309 -27.77 5.22 -34.34
CA GLY A 309 -27.94 3.79 -34.05
C GLY A 309 -26.63 3.00 -34.08
N VAL A 310 -25.70 3.34 -34.98
CA VAL A 310 -24.36 2.72 -35.00
C VAL A 310 -23.55 3.13 -33.77
N HIS A 311 -23.68 4.38 -33.32
CA HIS A 311 -23.07 4.86 -32.08
C HIS A 311 -23.66 4.15 -30.85
N ALA A 312 -25.00 4.02 -30.79
CA ALA A 312 -25.68 3.32 -29.70
C ALA A 312 -25.22 1.85 -29.62
N HIS A 313 -25.19 1.15 -30.75
CA HIS A 313 -24.72 -0.23 -30.82
C HIS A 313 -23.24 -0.37 -30.40
N ALA A 314 -22.38 0.52 -30.89
CA ALA A 314 -20.97 0.52 -30.51
C ALA A 314 -20.76 0.83 -29.01
N ALA A 315 -21.59 1.70 -28.43
CA ALA A 315 -21.53 2.06 -27.01
C ALA A 315 -22.12 0.96 -26.09
N THR A 316 -23.07 0.18 -26.56
CA THR A 316 -23.72 -0.90 -25.79
C THR A 316 -22.97 -2.23 -25.93
N GLU A 317 -22.66 -2.63 -27.16
CA GLU A 317 -22.08 -3.94 -27.47
C GLU A 317 -20.57 -3.87 -27.81
N GLY A 318 -20.08 -2.69 -28.15
CA GLY A 318 -18.69 -2.45 -28.51
C GLY A 318 -17.78 -2.56 -27.29
N ARG A 319 -16.83 -3.49 -27.35
CA ARG A 319 -15.82 -3.60 -26.29
C ARG A 319 -14.88 -2.39 -26.30
N VAL A 320 -15.05 -1.47 -25.36
CA VAL A 320 -14.14 -0.32 -25.18
C VAL A 320 -12.73 -0.82 -24.95
N GLN A 321 -11.81 -0.39 -25.79
CA GLN A 321 -10.39 -0.73 -25.62
C GLN A 321 -9.79 0.11 -24.47
N LYS A 322 -8.78 -0.48 -23.80
CA LYS A 322 -8.11 0.21 -22.71
C LYS A 322 -7.37 1.46 -23.22
N PRO A 323 -7.43 2.60 -22.53
CA PRO A 323 -6.67 3.79 -22.86
C PRO A 323 -5.19 3.52 -23.15
N SER A 324 -4.56 2.65 -22.33
CA SER A 324 -3.14 2.29 -22.49
C SER A 324 -2.81 1.51 -23.76
N THR A 325 -3.81 1.03 -24.53
CA THR A 325 -3.62 0.25 -25.76
C THR A 325 -3.94 1.01 -27.04
N GLN A 326 -4.53 2.22 -26.91
CA GLN A 326 -4.94 3.05 -28.05
C GLN A 326 -4.24 4.42 -28.02
N LEU A 327 -2.96 4.43 -28.28
CA LEU A 327 -2.17 5.66 -28.30
C LEU A 327 -1.67 5.93 -29.72
N GLU A 328 -1.95 7.12 -30.22
CA GLU A 328 -1.37 7.61 -31.48
C GLU A 328 -0.01 8.26 -31.21
N PRO A 329 0.98 8.09 -32.09
CA PRO A 329 2.31 8.69 -31.89
C PRO A 329 2.28 10.21 -31.69
N GLN A 330 1.42 10.91 -32.43
CA GLN A 330 1.24 12.37 -32.32
C GLN A 330 0.66 12.77 -30.96
N ALA A 331 -0.26 11.99 -30.42
CA ALA A 331 -0.86 12.23 -29.11
C ALA A 331 0.15 12.15 -27.96
N CYS A 332 1.21 11.37 -28.10
CA CYS A 332 2.26 11.23 -27.08
C CYS A 332 3.03 12.55 -26.89
N ALA A 333 3.42 13.21 -27.98
CA ALA A 333 4.13 14.49 -27.94
C ALA A 333 3.29 15.58 -27.23
N MET A 334 1.98 15.63 -27.53
CA MET A 334 1.04 16.58 -26.93
C MET A 334 0.78 16.32 -25.43
N ARG A 335 1.24 15.20 -24.90
CA ARG A 335 1.11 14.80 -23.46
C ARG A 335 2.46 14.80 -22.76
N ALA A 336 3.46 15.46 -23.33
CA ALA A 336 4.82 15.58 -22.81
C ALA A 336 5.43 14.22 -22.38
N ALA A 337 5.17 13.15 -23.14
CA ALA A 337 5.59 11.80 -22.80
C ALA A 337 5.98 10.98 -24.04
N THR A 338 6.93 10.07 -23.89
CA THR A 338 7.14 9.01 -24.88
C THR A 338 5.99 8.01 -24.82
N GLN A 339 5.83 7.24 -25.91
CA GLN A 339 4.77 6.22 -25.95
C GLN A 339 4.87 5.22 -24.77
N GLU A 340 6.09 4.77 -24.44
CA GLU A 340 6.31 3.84 -23.32
C GLU A 340 5.97 4.48 -21.95
N GLN A 341 6.32 5.75 -21.78
CA GLN A 341 5.98 6.48 -20.55
C GLN A 341 4.47 6.65 -20.42
N LEU A 342 3.79 7.03 -21.51
CA LEU A 342 2.34 7.23 -21.52
C LEU A 342 1.60 5.90 -21.27
N VAL A 343 1.99 4.82 -21.95
CA VAL A 343 1.47 3.47 -21.66
C VAL A 343 1.61 3.11 -20.18
N ARG A 344 2.78 3.38 -19.59
CA ARG A 344 3.05 3.08 -18.18
C ARG A 344 2.19 3.89 -17.22
N GLN A 345 1.94 5.17 -17.55
CA GLN A 345 1.09 6.03 -16.74
C GLN A 345 -0.39 5.64 -16.81
N LEU A 346 -0.88 5.28 -17.99
CA LEU A 346 -2.27 4.93 -18.23
C LEU A 346 -2.60 3.51 -17.74
N ARG A 347 -1.63 2.58 -17.90
CA ARG A 347 -1.84 1.17 -17.61
C ARG A 347 -2.22 0.92 -16.15
N GLY A 348 -3.35 0.31 -15.97
CA GLY A 348 -3.80 -0.17 -14.68
C GLY A 348 -4.87 0.69 -14.03
N ASP A 349 -4.52 1.72 -13.27
CA ASP A 349 -5.51 2.46 -12.50
C ASP A 349 -6.33 3.40 -13.38
N LEU A 350 -5.69 4.16 -14.26
CA LEU A 350 -6.42 5.03 -15.20
C LEU A 350 -7.25 4.22 -16.20
N ASP A 351 -6.73 3.10 -16.71
CA ASP A 351 -7.54 2.17 -17.52
C ASP A 351 -8.81 1.76 -16.77
N ALA A 352 -8.69 1.37 -15.49
CA ALA A 352 -9.83 0.91 -14.71
C ALA A 352 -10.85 2.02 -14.42
N ILE A 353 -10.37 3.24 -14.13
CA ILE A 353 -11.24 4.41 -13.89
C ILE A 353 -12.05 4.72 -15.14
N VAL A 354 -11.37 4.85 -16.29
CA VAL A 354 -12.00 5.21 -17.55
C VAL A 354 -13.00 4.13 -18.00
N LEU A 355 -12.59 2.85 -17.95
CA LEU A 355 -13.47 1.74 -18.34
C LEU A 355 -14.70 1.64 -17.44
N LYS A 356 -14.58 1.93 -16.14
CA LYS A 356 -15.72 1.96 -15.24
C LYS A 356 -16.68 3.11 -15.57
N ALA A 357 -16.17 4.29 -15.91
CA ALA A 357 -17.01 5.40 -16.35
C ALA A 357 -17.73 5.11 -17.66
N LEU A 358 -17.11 4.33 -18.57
CA LEU A 358 -17.61 3.92 -19.88
C LEU A 358 -18.37 2.60 -19.88
N ALA A 359 -18.76 2.05 -18.71
CA ALA A 359 -19.58 0.84 -18.68
C ALA A 359 -20.91 1.05 -19.42
N GLY A 360 -21.33 0.06 -20.21
CA GLY A 360 -22.58 0.12 -20.98
C GLY A 360 -23.78 0.33 -20.07
N GLU A 361 -23.89 -0.52 -19.04
CA GLU A 361 -24.95 -0.45 -18.05
C GLU A 361 -24.73 0.69 -17.04
N PRO A 362 -25.70 1.61 -16.83
CA PRO A 362 -25.56 2.71 -15.88
C PRO A 362 -25.26 2.25 -14.46
N GLY A 363 -25.74 1.06 -14.06
CA GLY A 363 -25.51 0.47 -12.74
C GLY A 363 -24.05 0.10 -12.45
N GLU A 364 -23.27 -0.17 -13.50
CA GLU A 364 -21.85 -0.55 -13.40
C GLU A 364 -20.90 0.67 -13.37
N ARG A 365 -21.39 1.85 -13.73
CA ARG A 365 -20.64 3.11 -13.71
C ARG A 365 -20.40 3.59 -12.27
N TYR A 366 -19.74 4.73 -12.13
CA TYR A 366 -19.72 5.45 -10.87
C TYR A 366 -21.12 5.97 -10.54
N ALA A 367 -21.47 5.94 -9.25
CA ALA A 367 -22.77 6.43 -8.80
C ALA A 367 -22.91 7.96 -8.93
N SER A 368 -21.79 8.68 -8.87
CA SER A 368 -21.76 10.15 -8.91
C SER A 368 -20.44 10.68 -9.51
N ALA A 369 -20.44 11.94 -9.96
CA ALA A 369 -19.24 12.66 -10.35
C ALA A 369 -18.23 12.78 -9.19
N ALA A 370 -18.71 12.81 -7.95
CA ALA A 370 -17.86 12.82 -6.76
C ALA A 370 -17.07 11.52 -6.61
N ASP A 371 -17.67 10.35 -6.89
CA ASP A 371 -16.98 9.07 -6.82
C ASP A 371 -15.91 8.93 -7.90
N LEU A 372 -16.17 9.43 -9.10
CA LEU A 372 -15.18 9.50 -10.18
C LEU A 372 -14.02 10.45 -9.81
N ALA A 373 -14.34 11.63 -9.27
CA ALA A 373 -13.35 12.60 -8.81
C ALA A 373 -12.47 12.04 -7.68
N GLU A 374 -13.08 11.35 -6.72
CA GLU A 374 -12.33 10.71 -5.61
C GLU A 374 -11.34 9.65 -6.13
N ASP A 375 -11.73 8.82 -7.11
CA ASP A 375 -10.82 7.82 -7.68
C ASP A 375 -9.67 8.46 -8.46
N LEU A 376 -9.90 9.55 -9.19
CA LEU A 376 -8.84 10.34 -9.84
C LEU A 376 -7.92 11.00 -8.81
N ALA A 377 -8.50 11.57 -7.75
CA ALA A 377 -7.73 12.16 -6.67
C ALA A 377 -6.87 11.10 -5.94
N ARG A 378 -7.41 9.91 -5.68
CA ARG A 378 -6.66 8.77 -5.14
C ARG A 378 -5.51 8.35 -6.06
N PHE A 379 -5.76 8.29 -7.36
CA PHE A 379 -4.71 8.02 -8.33
C PHE A 379 -3.57 9.03 -8.24
N LEU A 380 -3.89 10.33 -8.19
CA LEU A 380 -2.90 11.40 -8.07
C LEU A 380 -2.12 11.34 -6.74
N ARG A 381 -2.77 10.92 -5.64
CA ARG A 381 -2.12 10.70 -4.33
C ARG A 381 -1.38 9.37 -4.22
N GLY A 382 -1.43 8.52 -5.28
CA GLY A 382 -0.82 7.18 -5.25
C GLY A 382 -1.55 6.18 -4.35
N GLU A 383 -2.82 6.45 -4.02
CA GLU A 383 -3.68 5.60 -3.19
C GLU A 383 -4.38 4.50 -4.00
N PRO A 384 -4.84 3.43 -3.36
CA PRO A 384 -5.68 2.43 -4.01
C PRO A 384 -7.01 3.03 -4.46
N ILE A 385 -7.37 2.86 -5.75
CA ILE A 385 -8.63 3.31 -6.32
C ILE A 385 -9.77 2.33 -6.05
N ARG A 386 -11.03 2.83 -6.08
CA ARG A 386 -12.23 2.01 -5.88
C ARG A 386 -12.66 1.25 -7.13
N ALA A 387 -12.28 1.71 -8.33
CA ALA A 387 -12.58 1.03 -9.59
C ALA A 387 -11.91 -0.34 -9.73
N ARG A 388 -10.92 -0.66 -8.89
CA ARG A 388 -10.25 -1.96 -8.87
C ARG A 388 -10.65 -2.76 -7.65
N PRO A 389 -10.80 -4.10 -7.79
CA PRO A 389 -11.08 -4.96 -6.64
C PRO A 389 -9.99 -4.82 -5.59
N ALA A 390 -10.40 -4.81 -4.32
CA ALA A 390 -9.55 -4.57 -3.15
C ALA A 390 -8.62 -5.75 -2.83
N ARG A 391 -7.76 -6.17 -3.77
CA ARG A 391 -6.77 -7.23 -3.56
C ARG A 391 -5.67 -6.74 -2.61
N VAL A 392 -5.32 -7.57 -1.64
CA VAL A 392 -4.28 -7.25 -0.64
C VAL A 392 -2.94 -6.89 -1.31
N SER A 393 -2.54 -7.64 -2.35
CA SER A 393 -1.31 -7.39 -3.11
C SER A 393 -1.29 -6.01 -3.78
N TYR A 394 -2.42 -5.55 -4.31
CA TYR A 394 -2.54 -4.21 -4.90
C TYR A 394 -2.41 -3.12 -3.84
N ARG A 395 -3.10 -3.26 -2.69
CA ARG A 395 -3.00 -2.31 -1.56
C ARG A 395 -1.59 -2.24 -1.00
N LEU A 396 -0.96 -3.41 -0.81
CA LEU A 396 0.41 -3.50 -0.32
C LEU A 396 1.40 -2.84 -1.28
N LYS A 397 1.28 -3.09 -2.59
CA LYS A 397 2.11 -2.45 -3.61
C LYS A 397 2.00 -0.92 -3.54
N LYS A 398 0.80 -0.36 -3.45
CA LYS A 398 0.57 1.08 -3.35
C LYS A 398 1.13 1.65 -2.04
N PHE A 399 0.96 0.95 -0.93
CA PHE A 399 1.52 1.33 0.37
C PHE A 399 3.06 1.39 0.33
N VAL A 400 3.70 0.36 -0.21
CA VAL A 400 5.17 0.30 -0.35
C VAL A 400 5.68 1.43 -1.25
N LEU A 401 5.02 1.67 -2.39
CA LEU A 401 5.43 2.72 -3.32
C LEU A 401 5.29 4.12 -2.72
N ARG A 402 4.27 4.35 -1.91
CA ARG A 402 4.03 5.65 -1.24
C ARG A 402 4.98 5.88 -0.07
N ASN A 403 5.28 4.83 0.68
CA ASN A 403 6.06 4.92 1.91
C ASN A 403 7.45 4.27 1.76
N ARG A 404 8.12 4.46 0.61
CA ARG A 404 9.40 3.80 0.28
C ARG A 404 10.46 3.97 1.37
N GLY A 405 10.59 5.17 1.92
CA GLY A 405 11.55 5.46 3.00
C GLY A 405 11.25 4.68 4.28
N MET A 406 9.99 4.68 4.72
CA MET A 406 9.57 3.97 5.93
C MET A 406 9.67 2.45 5.77
N VAL A 407 9.27 1.92 4.60
CA VAL A 407 9.40 0.48 4.29
C VAL A 407 10.86 0.07 4.19
N ALA A 408 11.71 0.88 3.56
CA ALA A 408 13.16 0.63 3.51
C ALA A 408 13.79 0.66 4.91
N ALA A 409 13.42 1.63 5.77
CA ALA A 409 13.88 1.69 7.15
C ALA A 409 13.42 0.48 7.97
N ALA A 410 12.15 0.08 7.83
CA ALA A 410 11.62 -1.11 8.51
C ALA A 410 12.32 -2.40 8.02
N ALA A 411 12.56 -2.52 6.72
CA ALA A 411 13.29 -3.65 6.15
C ALA A 411 14.75 -3.69 6.62
N ALA A 412 15.42 -2.52 6.69
CA ALA A 412 16.77 -2.41 7.21
C ALA A 412 16.84 -2.76 8.70
N ALA A 413 15.87 -2.30 9.51
CA ALA A 413 15.76 -2.65 10.92
C ALA A 413 15.53 -4.16 11.12
N ALA A 414 14.62 -4.76 10.33
CA ALA A 414 14.39 -6.21 10.36
C ALA A 414 15.64 -7.00 9.94
N ALA A 415 16.36 -6.55 8.90
CA ALA A 415 17.60 -7.16 8.48
C ALA A 415 18.68 -7.04 9.56
N ALA A 416 18.79 -5.91 10.25
CA ALA A 416 19.72 -5.72 11.37
C ALA A 416 19.40 -6.65 12.54
N VAL A 417 18.11 -6.81 12.90
CA VAL A 417 17.67 -7.76 13.94
C VAL A 417 18.00 -9.19 13.56
N LEU A 418 17.71 -9.58 12.30
CA LEU A 418 18.04 -10.92 11.79
C LEU A 418 19.56 -11.16 11.77
N ALA A 419 20.35 -10.16 11.35
CA ALA A 419 21.80 -10.25 11.37
C ALA A 419 22.34 -10.36 12.81
N ALA A 420 21.79 -9.59 13.76
CA ALA A 420 22.13 -9.69 15.17
C ALA A 420 21.78 -11.08 15.74
N ALA A 421 20.59 -11.60 15.42
CA ALA A 421 20.18 -12.93 15.83
C ALA A 421 21.05 -14.02 15.22
N ALA A 422 21.38 -13.92 13.93
CA ALA A 422 22.29 -14.84 13.27
C ALA A 422 23.72 -14.77 13.85
N TYR A 423 24.19 -13.55 14.16
CA TYR A 423 25.49 -13.35 14.80
C TYR A 423 25.55 -13.96 16.21
N THR A 424 24.50 -13.77 17.03
CA THR A 424 24.43 -14.36 18.38
C THR A 424 24.39 -15.89 18.30
N LEU A 425 23.56 -16.43 17.42
CA LEU A 425 23.48 -17.89 17.20
C LEU A 425 24.82 -18.46 16.69
N HIS A 426 25.45 -17.78 15.72
CA HIS A 426 26.79 -18.19 15.23
C HIS A 426 27.83 -18.11 16.34
N ARG A 427 27.79 -17.08 17.19
CA ARG A 427 28.71 -16.92 18.32
C ARG A 427 28.53 -18.03 19.35
N GLU A 428 27.28 -18.41 19.66
CA GLU A 428 26.98 -19.52 20.56
C GLU A 428 27.47 -20.87 20.01
N VAL A 429 27.16 -21.17 18.75
CA VAL A 429 27.60 -22.39 18.07
C VAL A 429 29.15 -22.48 18.02
N THR A 430 29.80 -21.36 17.67
CA THR A 430 31.29 -21.34 17.63
C THR A 430 31.93 -21.37 19.02
N ALA A 431 31.28 -20.81 20.04
CA ALA A 431 31.72 -20.88 21.43
C ALA A 431 31.64 -22.33 21.95
N GLN A 432 30.53 -23.01 21.70
CA GLN A 432 30.36 -24.43 22.06
C GLN A 432 31.35 -25.31 21.33
N ALA A 433 31.55 -25.14 20.01
CA ALA A 433 32.54 -25.88 19.24
C ALA A 433 34.00 -25.63 19.73
N ARG A 434 34.31 -24.39 20.17
CA ARG A 434 35.61 -24.07 20.78
C ARG A 434 35.79 -24.71 22.16
N ILE A 435 34.75 -24.78 22.96
CA ILE A 435 34.75 -25.46 24.26
C ILE A 435 34.97 -26.97 24.04
N GLU A 436 34.24 -27.58 23.12
CA GLU A 436 34.37 -29.00 22.78
C GLU A 436 35.74 -29.32 22.21
N THR A 437 36.26 -28.47 21.30
CA THR A 437 37.62 -28.68 20.72
C THR A 437 38.74 -28.49 21.76
N ARG A 438 38.57 -27.51 22.70
CA ARG A 438 39.52 -27.32 23.80
C ARG A 438 39.44 -28.43 24.82
N ALA A 439 38.22 -28.91 25.16
CA ALA A 439 38.01 -30.04 26.04
C ALA A 439 38.63 -31.33 25.41
N ALA A 440 38.36 -31.58 24.14
CA ALA A 440 38.92 -32.71 23.41
C ALA A 440 40.47 -32.63 23.28
N ALA A 441 41.03 -31.43 23.03
CA ALA A 441 42.50 -31.23 22.99
C ALA A 441 43.16 -31.37 24.37
N MET A 442 42.44 -30.97 25.44
CA MET A 442 42.90 -31.14 26.83
C MET A 442 42.83 -32.61 27.26
N LEU A 443 41.74 -33.31 26.90
CA LEU A 443 41.61 -34.77 27.08
C LEU A 443 42.66 -35.56 26.28
N ALA A 444 42.99 -35.13 25.08
CA ALA A 444 44.07 -35.73 24.27
C ALA A 444 45.49 -35.53 24.88
N ARG A 445 45.70 -34.41 25.59
CA ARG A 445 46.93 -34.15 26.36
C ARG A 445 47.03 -34.94 27.66
N LEU A 446 45.90 -35.38 28.21
CA LEU A 446 45.79 -36.20 29.44
C LEU A 446 46.03 -37.72 29.17
N LYS A 447 46.45 -38.14 27.99
CA LYS A 447 46.96 -39.50 27.75
C LYS A 447 48.33 -39.75 28.40
N ASN A 448 48.48 -39.20 29.62
CA ASN A 448 49.60 -39.55 30.49
C ASN A 448 49.25 -40.81 31.29
N PRO A 449 50.25 -41.61 31.71
CA PRO A 449 49.98 -42.80 32.54
C PRO A 449 49.19 -42.41 33.77
N ILE A 450 48.13 -43.20 34.04
CA ILE A 450 47.28 -43.02 35.22
C ILE A 450 48.16 -43.03 36.46
N VAL A 451 48.17 -41.94 37.22
CA VAL A 451 48.95 -41.85 38.47
C VAL A 451 48.14 -42.54 39.55
N ASP A 452 48.72 -43.55 40.20
CA ASP A 452 48.05 -44.36 41.22
C ASP A 452 47.41 -43.55 42.37
N LYS A 453 47.97 -42.36 42.66
CA LYS A 453 47.44 -41.46 43.70
C LYS A 453 46.75 -40.24 43.07
N SER A 454 45.74 -40.47 42.22
CA SER A 454 45.01 -39.40 41.54
C SER A 454 43.50 -39.58 41.73
N VAL A 455 42.80 -38.47 41.94
CA VAL A 455 41.33 -38.46 42.18
C VAL A 455 40.69 -37.32 41.41
N ALA A 456 39.56 -37.61 40.81
CA ALA A 456 38.62 -36.58 40.33
C ALA A 456 37.37 -36.58 41.20
N VAL A 457 37.01 -35.41 41.70
CA VAL A 457 35.74 -35.19 42.41
C VAL A 457 34.68 -34.82 41.39
N LEU A 458 33.72 -35.70 41.18
CA LEU A 458 32.59 -35.45 40.31
C LEU A 458 31.57 -34.56 40.99
N PRO A 459 30.80 -33.76 40.22
CA PRO A 459 29.74 -32.92 40.78
C PRO A 459 28.72 -33.74 41.56
N PHE A 460 28.52 -33.39 42.86
CA PHE A 460 27.56 -34.03 43.71
C PHE A 460 26.14 -33.76 43.22
N LEU A 461 25.29 -34.79 43.23
CA LEU A 461 23.92 -34.69 42.74
C LEU A 461 23.00 -34.07 43.81
N ASP A 462 22.18 -33.11 43.43
CA ASP A 462 21.11 -32.59 44.29
C ASP A 462 19.91 -33.53 44.25
N LEU A 463 19.69 -34.23 45.38
CA LEU A 463 18.55 -35.14 45.63
C LEU A 463 17.53 -34.55 46.60
N SER A 464 17.54 -33.23 46.81
CA SER A 464 16.53 -32.53 47.64
C SER A 464 15.18 -32.53 46.96
N GLU A 465 14.08 -32.52 47.71
CA GLU A 465 12.70 -32.57 47.15
C GLU A 465 12.40 -31.42 46.16
N ALA A 466 12.84 -30.22 46.49
CA ALA A 466 12.61 -29.04 45.66
C ALA A 466 13.61 -28.90 44.48
N LYS A 467 14.66 -29.73 44.41
CA LYS A 467 15.76 -29.68 43.43
C LYS A 467 16.31 -28.27 43.20
N ASN A 468 16.35 -27.45 44.24
CA ASN A 468 16.80 -26.06 44.20
C ASN A 468 18.10 -25.81 44.98
N GLN A 469 18.80 -26.88 45.38
CA GLN A 469 20.03 -26.83 46.18
C GLN A 469 21.29 -27.14 45.32
N GLU A 470 21.18 -27.05 44.00
CA GLU A 470 22.28 -27.32 43.08
C GLU A 470 23.51 -26.44 43.37
N TYR A 471 23.28 -25.18 43.80
CA TYR A 471 24.35 -24.26 44.20
C TYR A 471 25.12 -24.78 45.42
N PHE A 472 24.42 -25.47 46.32
CA PHE A 472 25.04 -26.02 47.53
C PHE A 472 25.83 -27.29 47.22
N SER A 473 25.31 -28.21 46.39
CA SER A 473 26.01 -29.43 45.98
C SER A 473 27.23 -29.12 45.11
N ASP A 474 27.13 -28.10 44.22
CA ASP A 474 28.28 -27.62 43.41
C ASP A 474 29.35 -26.98 44.33
N GLY A 475 28.91 -26.15 45.29
CA GLY A 475 29.80 -25.53 46.26
C GLY A 475 30.54 -26.57 47.12
N LEU A 476 29.82 -27.56 47.63
CA LEU A 476 30.41 -28.69 48.39
C LEU A 476 31.45 -29.42 47.54
N THR A 477 31.13 -29.72 46.28
CA THR A 477 32.06 -30.37 45.36
C THR A 477 33.35 -29.56 45.17
N GLU A 478 33.21 -28.23 44.99
CA GLU A 478 34.35 -27.31 44.80
C GLU A 478 35.22 -27.24 46.05
N GLU A 479 34.63 -27.18 47.24
CA GLU A 479 35.37 -27.19 48.50
C GLU A 479 36.11 -28.50 48.74
N LEU A 480 35.47 -29.65 48.39
CA LEU A 480 36.12 -30.94 48.43
C LEU A 480 37.32 -31.01 47.46
N ILE A 481 37.22 -30.47 46.25
CA ILE A 481 38.32 -30.38 45.35
C ILE A 481 39.48 -29.56 45.96
N ASN A 482 39.15 -28.38 46.51
CA ASN A 482 40.14 -27.52 47.16
C ASN A 482 40.83 -28.21 48.35
N ARG A 483 40.04 -28.87 49.18
CA ARG A 483 40.53 -29.57 50.37
C ARG A 483 41.44 -30.71 50.02
N LEU A 484 41.03 -31.55 49.05
CA LEU A 484 41.85 -32.69 48.61
C LEU A 484 43.13 -32.20 47.87
N ALA A 485 43.08 -31.07 47.16
CA ALA A 485 44.26 -30.53 46.49
C ALA A 485 45.33 -30.00 47.43
N GLN A 486 45.00 -29.79 48.72
CA GLN A 486 45.99 -29.40 49.73
C GLN A 486 46.75 -30.62 50.29
N ILE A 487 46.35 -31.86 49.98
CA ILE A 487 46.96 -33.06 50.48
C ILE A 487 48.23 -33.39 49.68
N PRO A 488 49.41 -33.48 50.32
CA PRO A 488 50.66 -33.83 49.63
C PRO A 488 50.53 -35.19 48.91
N ASP A 489 51.17 -35.29 47.75
CA ASP A 489 51.20 -36.50 46.91
C ASP A 489 49.84 -36.95 46.33
N LEU A 490 48.76 -36.21 46.52
CA LEU A 490 47.49 -36.47 45.90
C LEU A 490 47.27 -35.58 44.68
N HIS A 491 47.16 -36.20 43.50
CA HIS A 491 46.85 -35.50 42.29
C HIS A 491 45.34 -35.34 42.13
N VAL A 492 44.82 -34.11 42.31
CA VAL A 492 43.40 -33.81 42.21
C VAL A 492 43.08 -33.09 40.94
N ILE A 493 42.12 -33.56 40.18
CA ILE A 493 41.72 -32.98 38.93
C ILE A 493 40.98 -31.65 39.17
N ALA A 494 41.31 -30.66 38.37
CA ALA A 494 40.71 -29.34 38.45
C ALA A 494 39.19 -29.41 38.19
N ARG A 495 38.48 -28.52 38.87
CA ARG A 495 37.00 -28.38 38.79
C ARG A 495 36.49 -28.37 37.36
N THR A 496 37.09 -27.58 36.46
CA THR A 496 36.68 -27.44 35.07
C THR A 496 36.60 -28.74 34.29
N SER A 497 37.52 -29.68 34.59
CA SER A 497 37.56 -31.00 33.95
C SER A 497 36.53 -31.95 34.58
N SER A 498 36.42 -31.95 35.91
CA SER A 498 35.45 -32.80 36.60
C SER A 498 34.00 -32.40 36.28
N PHE A 499 33.70 -31.10 36.21
CA PHE A 499 32.34 -30.59 35.93
C PHE A 499 31.94 -30.78 34.44
N TYR A 500 32.84 -31.12 33.54
CA TYR A 500 32.48 -31.57 32.21
C TYR A 500 31.54 -32.76 32.19
N PHE A 501 31.61 -33.63 33.22
CA PHE A 501 30.77 -34.81 33.36
C PHE A 501 29.44 -34.57 34.11
N LYS A 502 29.16 -33.34 34.52
CA LYS A 502 27.91 -33.01 35.20
C LYS A 502 26.68 -33.35 34.33
N GLY A 503 25.79 -34.19 34.87
CA GLY A 503 24.58 -34.63 34.17
C GLY A 503 24.77 -35.64 33.05
N LYS A 504 26.01 -36.10 32.82
CA LYS A 504 26.32 -37.11 31.79
C LYS A 504 26.31 -38.49 32.41
N GLN A 505 25.66 -39.43 31.74
CA GLN A 505 25.71 -40.84 32.11
C GLN A 505 26.90 -41.52 31.40
N VAL A 506 28.06 -41.51 32.03
CA VAL A 506 29.29 -42.07 31.50
C VAL A 506 29.80 -43.09 32.51
N ALA A 507 30.37 -44.22 32.02
CA ALA A 507 30.90 -45.24 32.93
C ALA A 507 32.17 -44.72 33.66
N ALA A 508 32.34 -45.13 34.92
CA ALA A 508 33.49 -44.72 35.73
C ALA A 508 34.86 -44.98 35.05
N ALA A 509 34.98 -46.09 34.35
CA ALA A 509 36.19 -46.44 33.61
C ALA A 509 36.50 -45.47 32.46
N ASP A 510 35.48 -44.93 31.79
CA ASP A 510 35.67 -43.96 30.73
C ASP A 510 36.03 -42.60 31.31
N ILE A 511 35.35 -42.17 32.40
CA ILE A 511 35.67 -40.92 33.10
C ILE A 511 37.10 -40.95 33.62
N GLY A 512 37.52 -42.08 34.26
CA GLY A 512 38.87 -42.23 34.77
C GLY A 512 39.94 -42.17 33.67
N ARG A 513 39.66 -42.79 32.53
CA ARG A 513 40.53 -42.76 31.36
C ARG A 513 40.63 -41.33 30.75
N ASP A 514 39.49 -40.69 30.61
CA ASP A 514 39.42 -39.34 30.03
C ASP A 514 40.09 -38.28 30.92
N LEU A 515 39.98 -38.42 32.23
CA LEU A 515 40.59 -37.52 33.22
C LEU A 515 42.03 -37.96 33.62
N GLY A 516 42.46 -39.17 33.28
CA GLY A 516 43.75 -39.70 33.65
C GLY A 516 43.90 -40.00 35.15
N VAL A 517 42.79 -40.38 35.82
CA VAL A 517 42.79 -40.61 37.27
C VAL A 517 42.48 -42.05 37.63
N ALA A 518 43.07 -42.50 38.75
CA ALA A 518 42.86 -43.83 39.30
C ALA A 518 41.56 -43.93 40.11
N TYR A 519 41.07 -42.82 40.66
CA TYR A 519 39.90 -42.81 41.54
C TYR A 519 38.93 -41.68 41.21
N LEU A 520 37.62 -41.94 41.44
CA LEU A 520 36.53 -40.96 41.33
C LEU A 520 35.90 -40.82 42.69
N LEU A 521 35.73 -39.59 43.16
CA LEU A 521 34.88 -39.27 44.32
C LEU A 521 33.57 -38.74 43.78
N GLU A 522 32.48 -39.43 44.04
CA GLU A 522 31.15 -39.06 43.65
C GLU A 522 30.19 -39.06 44.83
N GLY A 523 29.06 -38.40 44.72
CA GLY A 523 28.11 -38.34 45.82
C GLY A 523 26.83 -37.57 45.51
N SER A 524 26.02 -37.43 46.54
CA SER A 524 24.76 -36.70 46.49
C SER A 524 24.52 -35.93 47.78
N VAL A 525 23.74 -34.87 47.65
CA VAL A 525 23.31 -34.02 48.77
C VAL A 525 21.81 -33.99 48.80
N ARG A 526 21.23 -34.16 49.98
CA ARG A 526 19.81 -33.97 50.26
C ARG A 526 19.65 -33.05 51.45
N ARG A 527 19.04 -31.90 51.24
CA ARG A 527 18.77 -30.91 52.29
C ARG A 527 17.28 -30.89 52.63
N ALA A 528 16.96 -30.87 53.93
CA ALA A 528 15.62 -30.70 54.47
C ALA A 528 15.69 -29.69 55.61
N GLY A 529 15.36 -28.43 55.36
CA GLY A 529 15.52 -27.34 56.34
C GLY A 529 16.97 -27.13 56.76
N ALA A 530 17.26 -27.29 58.07
CA ALA A 530 18.62 -27.22 58.61
C ALA A 530 19.41 -28.53 58.47
N ALA A 531 18.75 -29.67 58.28
CA ALA A 531 19.41 -30.97 58.17
C ALA A 531 19.92 -31.20 56.74
N VAL A 532 21.14 -31.70 56.63
CA VAL A 532 21.79 -32.09 55.37
C VAL A 532 22.28 -33.54 55.50
N ARG A 533 21.88 -34.34 54.51
CA ARG A 533 22.48 -35.65 54.29
C ARG A 533 23.42 -35.56 53.09
N VAL A 534 24.69 -35.87 53.32
CA VAL A 534 25.72 -35.98 52.27
C VAL A 534 26.10 -37.45 52.16
N SER A 535 25.90 -38.03 50.97
CA SER A 535 26.42 -39.36 50.68
C SER A 535 27.63 -39.21 49.76
N ALA A 536 28.75 -39.81 50.13
CA ALA A 536 29.99 -39.76 49.32
C ALA A 536 30.56 -41.19 49.17
N GLN A 537 31.13 -41.44 47.99
CA GLN A 537 31.74 -42.73 47.66
C GLN A 537 32.99 -42.52 46.84
N LEU A 538 34.03 -43.28 47.17
CA LEU A 538 35.25 -43.33 46.42
C LEU A 538 35.26 -44.60 45.56
N VAL A 539 35.35 -44.45 44.30
CA VAL A 539 35.26 -45.53 43.30
C VAL A 539 36.60 -45.66 42.59
N ARG A 540 37.08 -46.89 42.45
CA ARG A 540 38.23 -47.17 41.57
C ARG A 540 37.76 -47.05 40.12
N ALA A 541 38.41 -46.14 39.36
CA ALA A 541 37.90 -45.76 38.05
C ALA A 541 37.96 -46.94 37.05
N ASP A 542 39.02 -47.73 37.05
CA ASP A 542 39.26 -48.83 36.09
C ASP A 542 38.25 -49.99 36.21
N SER A 543 37.82 -50.25 37.43
CA SER A 543 36.98 -51.42 37.77
C SER A 543 35.57 -51.07 38.24
N GLY A 544 35.30 -49.78 38.53
CA GLY A 544 34.04 -49.36 39.12
C GLY A 544 33.78 -49.85 40.55
N VAL A 545 34.82 -50.39 41.19
CA VAL A 545 34.68 -50.97 42.56
C VAL A 545 34.71 -49.84 43.58
N HIS A 546 33.73 -49.87 44.50
CA HIS A 546 33.67 -48.94 45.63
C HIS A 546 34.75 -49.27 46.64
N ILE A 547 35.66 -48.33 46.85
CA ILE A 547 36.71 -48.44 47.86
C ILE A 547 36.17 -48.06 49.23
N TRP A 548 35.30 -47.06 49.23
CA TRP A 548 34.69 -46.50 50.39
C TRP A 548 33.34 -45.87 50.03
N SER A 549 32.33 -45.97 50.93
CA SER A 549 31.06 -45.31 50.78
C SER A 549 30.51 -45.00 52.17
N GLN A 550 30.06 -43.78 52.40
CA GLN A 550 29.51 -43.35 53.67
C GLN A 550 28.48 -42.23 53.49
N SER A 551 27.51 -42.17 54.39
CA SER A 551 26.53 -41.10 54.46
C SER A 551 26.69 -40.33 55.77
N TYR A 552 26.62 -39.05 55.69
CA TYR A 552 26.73 -38.11 56.80
C TYR A 552 25.43 -37.39 57.01
N ASP A 553 24.83 -37.55 58.19
CA ASP A 553 23.64 -36.80 58.61
C ASP A 553 24.07 -35.73 59.60
N ARG A 554 24.01 -34.48 59.23
CA ARG A 554 24.49 -33.34 60.01
C ARG A 554 23.58 -32.13 59.85
N ASP A 555 23.73 -31.13 60.73
CA ASP A 555 23.20 -29.80 60.46
C ASP A 555 24.05 -29.04 59.45
N VAL A 556 23.42 -28.07 58.72
CA VAL A 556 24.15 -27.23 57.73
C VAL A 556 25.35 -26.52 58.39
N LYS A 557 25.27 -26.18 59.68
CA LYS A 557 26.37 -25.58 60.44
C LYS A 557 27.62 -26.46 60.53
N ASP A 558 27.45 -27.78 60.44
CA ASP A 558 28.54 -28.75 60.59
C ASP A 558 29.09 -29.23 59.24
N ILE A 559 28.74 -28.57 58.14
CA ILE A 559 29.10 -29.00 56.78
C ILE A 559 30.63 -29.07 56.56
N PHE A 560 31.35 -28.17 57.18
CA PHE A 560 32.84 -28.16 57.09
C PHE A 560 33.46 -29.39 57.73
N GLN A 561 32.86 -29.85 58.85
CA GLN A 561 33.30 -31.09 59.48
C GLN A 561 33.05 -32.29 58.54
N VAL A 562 31.91 -32.30 57.83
CA VAL A 562 31.62 -33.33 56.81
C VAL A 562 32.66 -33.33 55.69
N GLN A 563 33.10 -32.13 55.23
CA GLN A 563 34.14 -32.02 54.23
C GLN A 563 35.49 -32.60 54.71
N ASP A 564 35.86 -32.27 55.93
CA ASP A 564 37.05 -32.78 56.58
C ASP A 564 36.99 -34.31 56.76
N GLU A 565 35.86 -34.85 57.20
CA GLU A 565 35.62 -36.29 57.35
C GLU A 565 35.70 -37.03 56.02
N ILE A 566 35.14 -36.46 54.91
CA ILE A 566 35.23 -37.04 53.56
C ILE A 566 36.67 -37.02 53.08
N ALA A 567 37.38 -35.91 53.25
CA ALA A 567 38.77 -35.80 52.83
C ALA A 567 39.66 -36.82 53.57
N ALA A 568 39.48 -36.95 54.87
CA ALA A 568 40.19 -37.94 55.67
C ALA A 568 39.92 -39.40 55.22
N ALA A 569 38.66 -39.70 54.89
CA ALA A 569 38.26 -41.03 54.38
C ALA A 569 38.86 -41.32 53.01
N VAL A 570 38.94 -40.32 52.12
CA VAL A 570 39.63 -40.45 50.83
C VAL A 570 41.12 -40.78 51.03
N VAL A 571 41.78 -40.05 51.92
CA VAL A 571 43.20 -40.29 52.26
C VAL A 571 43.41 -41.69 52.79
N ALA A 572 42.57 -42.12 53.72
CA ALA A 572 42.62 -43.50 54.28
C ALA A 572 42.38 -44.54 53.18
N GLY A 573 41.39 -44.34 52.29
CA GLY A 573 41.12 -45.24 51.18
C GLY A 573 42.27 -45.35 50.17
N LEU A 574 42.98 -44.26 49.97
CA LEU A 574 44.16 -44.20 49.09
C LEU A 574 45.46 -44.63 49.78
N LYS A 575 45.41 -45.00 51.05
CA LYS A 575 46.60 -45.38 51.84
C LYS A 575 47.72 -44.33 51.82
N LEU A 576 47.34 -43.05 51.88
CA LEU A 576 48.26 -41.92 51.91
C LEU A 576 48.64 -41.62 53.36
N GLN A 577 49.87 -41.20 53.61
CA GLN A 577 50.30 -40.70 54.93
C GLN A 577 49.95 -39.23 55.05
N LEU A 578 49.16 -38.88 56.06
CA LEU A 578 48.88 -37.50 56.41
C LEU A 578 50.03 -36.94 57.24
N LEU A 579 50.62 -35.85 56.76
CA LEU A 579 51.49 -35.00 57.58
C LEU A 579 50.60 -34.16 58.50
N PRO A 580 51.00 -33.88 59.77
CA PRO A 580 50.22 -33.01 60.66
C PRO A 580 50.17 -31.63 60.02
N GLN A 581 49.00 -31.24 59.52
CA GLN A 581 48.75 -29.92 58.98
C GLN A 581 48.58 -28.90 60.09
N GLN A 582 49.39 -27.80 60.08
CA GLN A 582 49.02 -26.58 60.74
C GLN A 582 47.73 -26.06 60.11
N GLN A 583 46.67 -25.86 60.93
CA GLN A 583 45.41 -25.26 60.49
C GLN A 583 45.66 -23.78 60.12
N ALA A 584 45.97 -23.55 58.86
CA ALA A 584 45.87 -22.19 58.32
C ALA A 584 44.38 -21.86 58.18
N ALA A 585 43.98 -20.67 58.60
CA ALA A 585 42.62 -20.18 58.42
C ALA A 585 42.28 -20.25 56.92
N ASP A 586 41.21 -20.96 56.57
CA ASP A 586 40.76 -21.03 55.16
C ASP A 586 39.97 -19.74 54.84
N PRO A 587 40.44 -18.87 53.94
CA PRO A 587 39.80 -17.63 53.62
C PRO A 587 38.40 -17.78 53.01
N TYR A 588 38.06 -18.99 52.53
CA TYR A 588 36.73 -19.32 51.97
C TYR A 588 35.75 -19.84 53.02
N ARG A 589 36.11 -19.92 54.29
CA ARG A 589 35.34 -20.46 55.37
C ARG A 589 34.71 -19.34 56.21
N SER A 590 33.42 -19.43 56.48
CA SER A 590 32.70 -18.62 57.45
C SER A 590 32.17 -19.50 58.57
N ASP A 591 32.20 -19.02 59.79
CA ASP A 591 31.63 -19.74 60.95
C ASP A 591 30.08 -19.65 60.97
N ASP A 592 29.50 -18.76 60.15
CA ASP A 592 28.04 -18.64 59.99
C ASP A 592 27.58 -19.42 58.75
N PRO A 593 26.77 -20.50 58.94
CA PRO A 593 26.31 -21.33 57.84
C PRO A 593 25.41 -20.62 56.85
N GLU A 594 24.65 -19.60 57.29
CA GLU A 594 23.79 -18.83 56.40
C GLU A 594 24.65 -17.82 55.57
N ALA A 595 25.68 -17.24 56.18
CA ALA A 595 26.67 -16.41 55.44
C ALA A 595 27.32 -17.24 54.32
N TYR A 596 27.73 -18.48 54.63
CA TYR A 596 28.30 -19.39 53.62
C TYR A 596 27.29 -19.73 52.51
N ASN A 597 26.02 -20.01 52.89
CA ASN A 597 24.97 -20.29 51.95
C ASN A 597 24.72 -19.12 50.98
N GLN A 598 24.68 -17.89 51.52
CA GLN A 598 24.54 -16.66 50.71
C GLN A 598 25.77 -16.43 49.80
N PHE A 599 26.96 -16.74 50.25
CA PHE A 599 28.18 -16.71 49.44
C PHE A 599 28.10 -17.68 48.24
N LEU A 600 27.67 -18.93 48.46
CA LEU A 600 27.50 -19.91 47.39
C LEU A 600 26.45 -19.49 46.38
N LEU A 601 25.34 -18.95 46.85
CA LEU A 601 24.27 -18.41 46.01
C LEU A 601 24.77 -17.23 45.15
N ALA A 602 25.54 -16.31 45.75
CA ALA A 602 26.16 -15.20 45.04
C ALA A 602 27.10 -15.68 43.93
N ARG A 603 27.92 -16.69 44.19
CA ARG A 603 28.81 -17.30 43.16
C ARG A 603 28.03 -17.93 42.02
N GLN A 604 26.90 -18.58 42.29
CA GLN A 604 26.03 -19.13 41.27
C GLN A 604 25.47 -18.04 40.34
N PHE A 605 24.92 -16.97 40.90
CA PHE A 605 24.43 -15.82 40.10
C PHE A 605 25.54 -15.16 39.32
N GLY A 606 26.69 -14.90 39.90
CA GLY A 606 27.84 -14.29 39.25
C GLY A 606 28.34 -15.05 38.00
N ARG A 607 28.15 -16.35 37.93
CA ARG A 607 28.51 -17.21 36.79
C ARG A 607 27.58 -17.10 35.58
N ARG A 608 26.32 -16.67 35.78
CA ARG A 608 25.35 -16.54 34.69
C ARG A 608 25.61 -15.36 33.75
N GLY A 609 26.34 -14.36 34.17
CA GLY A 609 26.99 -13.38 33.30
C GLY A 609 26.10 -12.28 32.74
N ASN A 610 24.85 -12.12 33.17
CA ASN A 610 23.99 -11.00 32.79
C ASN A 610 23.84 -9.97 33.94
N LEU A 611 23.42 -8.75 33.60
CA LEU A 611 23.37 -7.63 34.55
C LEU A 611 22.44 -7.87 35.75
N ASP A 612 21.28 -8.52 35.51
CA ASP A 612 20.31 -8.79 36.58
C ASP A 612 20.83 -9.86 37.55
N ASP A 613 21.49 -10.88 37.04
CA ASP A 613 22.14 -11.88 37.87
C ASP A 613 23.36 -11.32 38.63
N TYR A 614 24.13 -10.39 38.03
CA TYR A 614 25.17 -9.65 38.76
C TYR A 614 24.58 -8.82 39.91
N ARG A 615 23.42 -8.16 39.74
CA ARG A 615 22.73 -7.46 40.83
C ARG A 615 22.28 -8.40 41.93
N ARG A 616 21.74 -9.59 41.58
CA ARG A 616 21.38 -10.62 42.54
C ARG A 616 22.61 -11.15 43.26
N ALA A 617 23.71 -11.38 42.58
CA ALA A 617 24.98 -11.79 43.17
C ALA A 617 25.49 -10.76 44.19
N ALA A 618 25.48 -9.48 43.82
CA ALA A 618 25.88 -8.40 44.74
C ALA A 618 25.00 -8.35 45.97
N ALA A 619 23.68 -8.53 45.85
CA ALA A 619 22.77 -8.57 46.96
C ALA A 619 23.05 -9.77 47.90
N ALA A 620 23.32 -10.94 47.35
CA ALA A 620 23.66 -12.14 48.12
C ALA A 620 25.04 -12.01 48.83
N TYR A 621 26.06 -11.45 48.17
CA TYR A 621 27.34 -11.15 48.82
C TYR A 621 27.18 -10.14 49.97
N ARG A 622 26.41 -9.07 49.80
CA ARG A 622 26.12 -8.09 50.87
C ARG A 622 25.39 -8.77 52.03
N ARG A 623 24.48 -9.71 51.73
CA ARG A 623 23.79 -10.49 52.78
C ARG A 623 24.77 -11.38 53.54
N ALA A 624 25.70 -12.07 52.86
CA ALA A 624 26.76 -12.83 53.48
C ALA A 624 27.64 -11.99 54.42
N ILE A 625 28.03 -10.78 53.96
CA ILE A 625 28.83 -9.82 54.76
C ILE A 625 28.08 -9.30 55.98
N VAL A 626 26.74 -9.13 55.88
CA VAL A 626 25.91 -8.70 57.05
C VAL A 626 25.86 -9.81 58.11
N LEU A 627 25.82 -11.06 57.70
CA LEU A 627 25.79 -12.20 58.58
C LEU A 627 27.17 -12.50 59.20
N ASP A 628 28.24 -12.34 58.40
CA ASP A 628 29.61 -12.49 58.86
C ASP A 628 30.47 -11.34 58.26
N PRO A 629 30.66 -10.26 59.02
CA PRO A 629 31.47 -9.12 58.55
C PRO A 629 32.95 -9.45 58.33
N GLY A 630 33.45 -10.53 58.90
CA GLY A 630 34.84 -11.02 58.78
C GLY A 630 35.04 -11.94 57.59
N TYR A 631 34.01 -12.17 56.77
CA TYR A 631 34.09 -13.13 55.66
C TYR A 631 34.83 -12.52 54.46
N ALA A 632 36.17 -12.60 54.46
CA ALA A 632 37.05 -12.01 53.44
C ALA A 632 36.68 -12.42 52.00
N ALA A 633 36.33 -13.71 51.77
CA ALA A 633 35.94 -14.19 50.42
C ALA A 633 34.63 -13.54 49.94
N ALA A 634 33.67 -13.20 50.82
CA ALA A 634 32.46 -12.51 50.42
C ALA A 634 32.74 -11.05 50.00
N HIS A 635 33.63 -10.36 50.70
CA HIS A 635 34.09 -9.04 50.30
C HIS A 635 34.82 -9.05 48.94
N ALA A 636 35.71 -10.04 48.71
CA ALA A 636 36.40 -10.20 47.43
C ALA A 636 35.40 -10.51 46.28
N GLY A 637 34.42 -11.38 46.55
CA GLY A 637 33.36 -11.68 45.58
C GLY A 637 32.49 -10.46 45.23
N LEU A 638 32.16 -9.64 46.26
CA LEU A 638 31.40 -8.40 46.07
C LEU A 638 32.17 -7.39 45.18
N SER A 639 33.46 -7.18 45.45
CA SER A 639 34.32 -6.33 44.66
C SER A 639 34.32 -6.73 43.18
N PHE A 640 34.49 -8.02 42.88
CA PHE A 640 34.48 -8.53 41.52
C PHE A 640 33.13 -8.27 40.83
N ILE A 641 32.00 -8.51 41.50
CA ILE A 641 30.66 -8.33 40.95
C ILE A 641 30.33 -6.86 40.76
N GLU A 642 30.68 -5.97 41.71
CA GLU A 642 30.50 -4.52 41.57
C GLU A 642 31.27 -3.96 40.37
N THR A 643 32.49 -4.46 40.15
CA THR A 643 33.26 -4.12 38.92
C THR A 643 32.54 -4.51 37.64
N ARG A 644 31.91 -5.71 37.62
CA ARG A 644 31.13 -6.17 36.46
C ARG A 644 29.89 -5.31 36.22
N ILE A 645 29.19 -4.91 37.29
CA ILE A 645 28.02 -4.02 37.23
C ILE A 645 28.47 -2.64 36.75
N ALA A 646 29.52 -2.06 37.34
CA ALA A 646 30.03 -0.74 36.98
C ALA A 646 30.47 -0.67 35.50
N ASN A 647 31.14 -1.68 35.00
CA ASN A 647 31.50 -1.79 33.60
C ASN A 647 30.26 -1.86 32.68
N ALA A 648 29.23 -2.60 33.06
CA ALA A 648 28.02 -2.79 32.26
C ALA A 648 27.12 -1.54 32.26
N THR A 649 27.15 -0.76 33.35
CA THR A 649 26.30 0.43 33.52
C THR A 649 27.04 1.75 33.35
N GLN A 650 28.37 1.71 33.17
CA GLN A 650 29.27 2.88 33.14
C GLN A 650 29.14 3.76 34.42
N ASP A 651 28.86 3.12 35.57
CA ASP A 651 28.68 3.81 36.85
C ASP A 651 30.02 4.00 37.56
N ALA A 652 30.49 5.25 37.59
CA ALA A 652 31.75 5.61 38.27
C ALA A 652 31.68 5.30 39.78
N ALA A 653 30.54 5.50 40.43
CA ALA A 653 30.37 5.18 41.85
C ALA A 653 30.41 3.65 42.11
N GLY A 654 30.10 2.85 41.12
CA GLY A 654 30.23 1.40 41.17
C GLY A 654 31.68 0.93 41.33
N PHE A 655 32.61 1.59 40.66
CA PHE A 655 34.03 1.29 40.80
C PHE A 655 34.57 1.65 42.19
N GLU A 656 34.08 2.75 42.81
CA GLU A 656 34.43 3.09 44.19
C GLU A 656 33.94 2.02 45.17
N ARG A 657 32.68 1.56 45.02
CA ARG A 657 32.12 0.45 45.84
C ARG A 657 32.92 -0.85 45.66
N ALA A 658 33.36 -1.15 44.44
CA ALA A 658 34.21 -2.30 44.18
C ALA A 658 35.57 -2.19 44.86
N ARG A 659 36.19 -1.00 44.82
CA ARG A 659 37.46 -0.74 45.49
C ARG A 659 37.33 -0.89 47.01
N ASP A 660 36.32 -0.27 47.63
CA ASP A 660 36.08 -0.36 49.05
C ASP A 660 35.90 -1.83 49.52
N ALA A 661 35.19 -2.64 48.74
CA ALA A 661 35.02 -4.03 49.02
C ALA A 661 36.36 -4.82 48.90
N ALA A 662 37.19 -4.49 47.90
CA ALA A 662 38.51 -5.11 47.74
C ALA A 662 39.44 -4.76 48.90
N GLU A 663 39.49 -3.52 49.31
CA GLU A 663 40.31 -3.06 50.46
C GLU A 663 39.91 -3.76 51.75
N ARG A 664 38.61 -3.95 51.98
CA ARG A 664 38.12 -4.70 53.12
C ARG A 664 38.51 -6.18 53.05
N ALA A 665 38.40 -6.79 51.87
CA ALA A 665 38.80 -8.19 51.69
C ALA A 665 40.31 -8.39 51.97
N LEU A 666 41.15 -7.39 51.65
CA LEU A 666 42.61 -7.45 51.91
C LEU A 666 42.99 -7.17 53.38
N ALA A 667 42.12 -6.45 54.09
CA ALA A 667 42.35 -6.12 55.51
C ALA A 667 41.94 -7.25 56.47
N LEU A 668 41.07 -8.17 56.01
CA LEU A 668 40.60 -9.36 56.71
C LEU A 668 41.52 -10.55 56.45
#